data_7b3c21b280cec952142a67b594dfde47
#
_entry.id   7b3c21b280cec952142a67b594dfde47
#
_cell.length_a   1.000
_cell.length_b   1.000
_cell.length_c   1.000
_cell.angle_alpha   90.00
_cell.angle_beta   90.00
_cell.angle_gamma   90.00
#
_symmetry.space_group_name_H-M   'P 1'
#
loop_
_entity.id
_entity.type
_entity.pdbx_description
1 polymer ?
#
loop_
_entity_poly.entity_id
_entity_poly.type
_entity_poly.pdbx_seq_one_letter_code
_entity_poly.pdbx_strand_id
1 'polypeptide(L)'
;MLAMLTCILASCSDGGSDNPVDPTPKPEEVKAEISIDSNIVSNGLSFGVASGEQTVSFSANTNWTLSVASTTSGATWCKASATSGSKGTANVKFTVDENTGYDDRSVSVTIKAGSVSKTFTITQKGADALLVTTNKYEVAQEGGKIEVEVKANINYELAISETAKDWITESKSRALTTHKHTFEIALNEESEKREGEITFKSSDKVETVKVYQAGGAILLLSQNEFTVSDAGETISVDIKSNIEYGVQMPDVDWITDENSSRGMSSHTLKYVIAPNEGYDTRSAEIIFYDKNSDLKDTLNVIQAQKDAIVISQKTYDVKAEGETIEVKLSANVDFEITMPEVDWISQTESRTLTEHTLYFKVSENASDEDREAKITFTNKDSHLKESITVNQKCPIQAGYENGIVTIAIAGTMKELLGDDYLNITSLKVVGPINGDDVYYLRKMLGGSNFSEVDWGKLTTLDLSEASIVEGGGAYTDKKGYVYTKGYTENNIIGEYMFSECANLQSIILPNTAISINSYAFGSHFYFKNSLNSVIIGNSVTSIGDNAFQFCDSLTSVNIPNSVITIGQFAFYSCEKLTSIVIGDNVTTIGESAFSSCEKLTSITMGNNVSSIDNNAFAACHAVTSVSIKDISSWCKIQFDFSSSNPLNGGAKLYLNNEELNELKVPEDVIEIKNYAFYNCDNITKVIIHDGVTSIGKDAFSDCNVLTEVTIGNGVTSIGKNAFSDCNVLTEVTIGKSITEISNEAFIHCSIMNFYCYAVTPPSFYIYNGATIPFYDIDEEAKLYVPEKCGTVYNNAFGWSIFNNIIEMD
;
A
#
# COMPACT_ATOMS: atom_id res chain seq x y z
N MET A 1 17.34 -59.15 6.95
CA MET A 1 17.46 -60.53 7.48
C MET A 1 16.48 -61.38 6.69
N LEU A 2 16.98 -62.09 5.70
CA LEU A 2 17.37 -63.50 5.75
C LEU A 2 16.20 -64.41 6.18
N ALA A 3 15.76 -65.42 5.55
CA ALA A 3 16.29 -66.33 4.58
C ALA A 3 15.10 -67.14 4.04
N MET A 4 15.08 -67.55 2.78
CA MET A 4 15.53 -68.87 2.33
C MET A 4 14.95 -70.04 3.16
N LEU A 5 14.36 -71.05 2.61
CA LEU A 5 15.00 -72.12 1.84
C LEU A 5 13.93 -73.15 1.45
N THR A 6 13.82 -73.45 0.21
CA THR A 6 14.20 -74.73 -0.46
C THR A 6 13.48 -75.99 -0.07
N CYS A 7 13.01 -76.64 -1.11
CA CYS A 7 13.38 -77.94 -1.64
C CYS A 7 12.71 -79.14 -0.93
N ILE A 8 12.38 -80.26 -1.53
CA ILE A 8 12.91 -81.09 -2.59
C ILE A 8 12.02 -82.35 -2.66
N LEU A 9 11.73 -82.85 -3.87
CA LEU A 9 11.79 -84.20 -4.36
C LEU A 9 11.20 -85.31 -3.45
N ALA A 10 10.62 -86.32 -3.91
CA ALA A 10 10.73 -87.24 -5.03
C ALA A 10 9.78 -88.42 -4.73
N SER A 11 9.32 -88.97 -5.59
CA SER A 11 9.63 -90.03 -6.57
C SER A 11 9.03 -91.37 -6.24
N CYS A 12 8.67 -91.96 -7.30
CA CYS A 12 8.60 -93.45 -7.61
C CYS A 12 7.61 -94.27 -6.83
N SER A 13 7.02 -95.21 -7.35
CA SER A 13 7.02 -96.03 -8.51
C SER A 13 6.01 -97.13 -8.26
N ASP A 14 5.64 -97.61 -9.26
CA ASP A 14 5.48 -98.92 -9.85
C ASP A 14 4.14 -99.64 -9.80
N GLY A 15 3.81 -100.03 -11.01
CA GLY A 15 3.62 -101.42 -11.39
C GLY A 15 2.26 -101.92 -11.72
N GLY A 16 2.10 -102.28 -12.93
CA GLY A 16 1.34 -103.41 -13.27
C GLY A 16 0.06 -103.24 -14.12
N SER A 17 0.32 -103.27 -15.41
CA SER A 17 -0.26 -104.21 -16.44
C SER A 17 -1.75 -104.53 -16.34
N ASP A 18 -2.46 -104.32 -17.37
CA ASP A 18 -2.89 -105.11 -18.46
C ASP A 18 -4.05 -104.50 -19.27
N ASN A 19 -3.90 -104.59 -20.53
CA ASN A 19 -4.77 -104.19 -21.64
C ASN A 19 -6.10 -105.00 -21.71
N PRO A 20 -6.90 -104.84 -22.75
CA PRO A 20 -7.43 -103.65 -23.42
C PRO A 20 -9.00 -103.72 -23.56
N VAL A 21 -9.60 -102.64 -23.96
CA VAL A 21 -10.72 -102.66 -24.95
C VAL A 21 -11.02 -101.23 -25.40
N ASP A 22 -11.01 -101.06 -26.72
CA ASP A 22 -11.32 -99.90 -27.54
C ASP A 22 -12.87 -99.71 -27.70
N PRO A 23 -13.37 -98.73 -28.42
CA PRO A 23 -13.29 -97.30 -28.23
C PRO A 23 -14.67 -96.57 -28.21
N THR A 24 -14.71 -95.35 -27.72
CA THR A 24 -15.75 -94.45 -28.22
C THR A 24 -15.11 -93.03 -28.26
N PRO A 25 -15.40 -92.22 -29.28
CA PRO A 25 -14.66 -90.92 -29.44
C PRO A 25 -15.14 -89.88 -28.45
N LYS A 26 -14.17 -89.34 -27.71
CA LYS A 26 -14.33 -88.21 -26.87
C LYS A 26 -14.53 -86.96 -27.74
N PRO A 27 -15.46 -86.04 -27.42
CA PRO A 27 -15.54 -84.76 -28.10
C PRO A 27 -14.23 -83.95 -27.92
N GLU A 28 -13.73 -83.36 -29.03
CA GLU A 28 -12.61 -82.44 -29.01
C GLU A 28 -12.86 -81.33 -27.97
N GLU A 29 -12.05 -81.27 -27.01
CA GLU A 29 -12.00 -80.12 -26.07
C GLU A 29 -11.56 -78.86 -26.86
N VAL A 30 -12.52 -77.98 -27.17
CA VAL A 30 -12.19 -76.70 -27.82
C VAL A 30 -11.27 -75.92 -26.83
N LYS A 31 -10.00 -75.82 -27.20
CA LYS A 31 -9.01 -75.08 -26.40
C LYS A 31 -9.47 -73.64 -26.30
N ALA A 32 -9.68 -73.15 -25.07
CA ALA A 32 -10.10 -71.76 -24.83
C ALA A 32 -9.08 -70.76 -25.44
N GLU A 33 -9.57 -69.73 -26.14
CA GLU A 33 -8.75 -68.71 -26.80
C GLU A 33 -9.37 -67.35 -26.63
N ILE A 34 -8.52 -66.38 -26.43
CA ILE A 34 -8.86 -64.94 -26.38
C ILE A 34 -7.99 -64.22 -27.42
N SER A 35 -8.66 -63.62 -28.42
CA SER A 35 -8.01 -62.71 -29.38
C SER A 35 -8.34 -61.26 -29.04
N ILE A 36 -7.33 -60.51 -28.76
CA ILE A 36 -7.36 -59.09 -28.41
C ILE A 36 -6.15 -58.44 -29.07
N ASP A 37 -6.26 -57.15 -29.44
CA ASP A 37 -5.16 -56.42 -30.02
C ASP A 37 -3.92 -56.48 -29.09
N SER A 38 -2.81 -56.91 -29.68
CA SER A 38 -1.52 -57.04 -28.97
C SER A 38 -1.01 -55.70 -28.41
N ASN A 39 -1.34 -54.60 -29.08
CA ASN A 39 -0.97 -53.24 -28.57
C ASN A 39 -1.69 -52.93 -27.27
N ILE A 40 -2.93 -53.32 -27.12
CA ILE A 40 -3.66 -53.11 -25.85
C ILE A 40 -3.06 -53.94 -24.72
N VAL A 41 -2.66 -55.18 -25.04
CA VAL A 41 -2.04 -56.06 -24.03
C VAL A 41 -0.67 -55.58 -23.64
N SER A 42 0.12 -55.05 -24.57
CA SER A 42 1.50 -54.61 -24.28
C SER A 42 1.58 -53.19 -23.74
N ASN A 43 0.77 -52.25 -24.23
CA ASN A 43 0.86 -50.82 -23.90
C ASN A 43 -0.27 -50.33 -22.97
N GLY A 44 -1.33 -51.08 -22.83
CA GLY A 44 -2.52 -50.66 -22.04
C GLY A 44 -3.34 -49.56 -22.70
N LEU A 45 -4.19 -48.96 -21.91
CA LEU A 45 -4.93 -47.72 -22.25
C LEU A 45 -4.43 -46.58 -21.41
N SER A 46 -4.31 -45.40 -22.00
CA SER A 46 -3.93 -44.21 -21.31
C SER A 46 -5.02 -43.15 -21.44
N PHE A 47 -5.32 -42.49 -20.32
CA PHE A 47 -6.24 -41.37 -20.23
C PHE A 47 -5.51 -40.11 -19.72
N GLY A 48 -5.97 -38.95 -20.14
CA GLY A 48 -5.58 -37.68 -19.54
C GLY A 48 -6.17 -37.50 -18.14
N VAL A 49 -6.03 -36.32 -17.59
CA VAL A 49 -6.55 -35.94 -16.25
C VAL A 49 -8.09 -36.06 -16.19
N ALA A 50 -8.76 -35.55 -17.20
CA ALA A 50 -10.22 -35.50 -17.27
C ALA A 50 -10.86 -36.87 -17.33
N SER A 51 -12.13 -36.95 -16.98
CA SER A 51 -12.95 -38.11 -17.21
C SER A 51 -12.97 -38.50 -18.71
N GLY A 52 -13.04 -39.75 -19.00
CA GLY A 52 -12.97 -40.19 -20.38
C GLY A 52 -13.48 -41.60 -20.60
N GLU A 53 -13.65 -42.00 -21.87
CA GLU A 53 -14.11 -43.31 -22.27
C GLU A 53 -13.26 -43.87 -23.40
N GLN A 54 -12.93 -45.14 -23.34
CA GLN A 54 -12.31 -45.90 -24.43
C GLN A 54 -12.92 -47.31 -24.51
N THR A 55 -13.03 -47.86 -25.72
CA THR A 55 -13.62 -49.20 -25.94
C THR A 55 -12.54 -50.17 -26.37
N VAL A 56 -12.53 -51.31 -25.73
CA VAL A 56 -11.68 -52.47 -26.10
C VAL A 56 -12.53 -53.53 -26.73
N SER A 57 -12.15 -53.93 -27.93
CA SER A 57 -12.77 -55.03 -28.67
C SER A 57 -11.90 -56.28 -28.54
N PHE A 58 -12.50 -57.40 -28.20
CA PHE A 58 -11.84 -58.70 -28.16
C PHE A 58 -12.83 -59.78 -28.51
N SER A 59 -12.34 -60.95 -28.86
CA SER A 59 -13.18 -62.15 -29.08
C SER A 59 -12.73 -63.36 -28.26
N ALA A 60 -13.66 -64.11 -27.76
CA ALA A 60 -13.42 -65.34 -27.02
C ALA A 60 -14.24 -66.45 -27.55
N ASN A 61 -13.68 -67.67 -27.67
CA ASN A 61 -14.37 -68.84 -28.21
C ASN A 61 -15.14 -69.63 -27.13
N THR A 62 -15.09 -69.17 -25.89
CA THR A 62 -15.89 -69.60 -24.72
C THR A 62 -16.45 -68.35 -23.94
N ASN A 63 -17.35 -68.64 -23.01
CA ASN A 63 -17.81 -67.54 -22.10
C ASN A 63 -16.62 -66.95 -21.40
N TRP A 64 -16.67 -65.64 -21.22
CA TRP A 64 -15.57 -64.84 -20.65
C TRP A 64 -16.02 -64.04 -19.43
N THR A 65 -15.08 -63.71 -18.57
CA THR A 65 -15.21 -62.79 -17.47
C THR A 65 -14.13 -61.74 -17.53
N LEU A 66 -14.42 -60.52 -17.04
CA LEU A 66 -13.51 -59.44 -16.97
C LEU A 66 -13.47 -58.93 -15.52
N SER A 67 -12.28 -58.73 -15.02
CA SER A 67 -12.06 -58.08 -13.72
C SER A 67 -11.17 -56.88 -13.88
N VAL A 68 -11.53 -55.82 -13.15
CA VAL A 68 -10.71 -54.62 -13.02
C VAL A 68 -10.17 -54.63 -11.59
N ALA A 69 -8.87 -54.81 -11.44
CA ALA A 69 -8.22 -54.87 -10.15
C ALA A 69 -7.34 -53.62 -9.95
N SER A 70 -7.52 -52.92 -8.84
CA SER A 70 -6.66 -51.81 -8.46
C SER A 70 -5.35 -52.33 -7.87
N THR A 71 -4.27 -51.66 -8.14
CA THR A 71 -2.99 -51.85 -7.47
C THR A 71 -3.02 -51.27 -6.04
N THR A 72 -4.04 -50.42 -5.74
CA THR A 72 -4.37 -49.88 -4.41
C THR A 72 -5.81 -50.19 -4.07
N SER A 73 -6.11 -50.55 -2.81
CA SER A 73 -7.46 -50.95 -2.40
C SER A 73 -8.53 -49.88 -2.68
N GLY A 74 -9.56 -50.23 -3.43
CA GLY A 74 -10.80 -49.45 -3.56
C GLY A 74 -10.95 -48.55 -4.80
N ALA A 75 -10.31 -48.90 -5.94
CA ALA A 75 -10.47 -48.06 -7.14
C ALA A 75 -11.87 -48.18 -7.76
N THR A 76 -12.73 -47.25 -7.46
CA THR A 76 -14.04 -47.08 -8.10
C THR A 76 -14.03 -46.22 -9.37
N TRP A 77 -12.87 -45.58 -9.63
CA TRP A 77 -12.67 -44.58 -10.69
C TRP A 77 -12.64 -45.10 -12.11
N CYS A 78 -12.45 -46.45 -12.32
CA CYS A 78 -12.46 -47.08 -13.63
C CYS A 78 -13.52 -48.14 -13.66
N LYS A 79 -14.47 -48.01 -14.56
CA LYS A 79 -15.62 -48.91 -14.70
C LYS A 79 -15.63 -49.52 -16.08
N ALA A 80 -15.90 -50.84 -16.16
CA ALA A 80 -16.13 -51.53 -17.40
C ALA A 80 -17.64 -51.69 -17.66
N SER A 81 -18.07 -51.48 -18.88
CA SER A 81 -19.50 -51.63 -19.29
C SER A 81 -20.02 -53.04 -19.19
N ALA A 82 -19.14 -54.03 -19.17
CA ALA A 82 -19.48 -55.44 -18.96
C ALA A 82 -18.34 -56.16 -18.26
N THR A 83 -18.67 -57.05 -17.31
CA THR A 83 -17.71 -57.87 -16.56
C THR A 83 -17.79 -59.36 -16.93
N SER A 84 -18.71 -59.75 -17.82
CA SER A 84 -18.84 -61.12 -18.37
C SER A 84 -19.63 -61.12 -19.68
N GLY A 85 -19.48 -62.13 -20.47
CA GLY A 85 -20.26 -62.30 -21.68
C GLY A 85 -20.14 -63.73 -22.24
N SER A 86 -20.96 -64.02 -23.27
CA SER A 86 -20.94 -65.27 -24.00
C SER A 86 -19.83 -65.32 -25.04
N LYS A 87 -19.51 -66.51 -25.57
CA LYS A 87 -18.55 -66.62 -26.67
C LYS A 87 -18.89 -65.69 -27.83
N GLY A 88 -17.89 -65.16 -28.49
CA GLY A 88 -18.02 -64.25 -29.61
C GLY A 88 -17.19 -63.00 -29.44
N THR A 89 -17.44 -62.01 -30.29
CA THR A 89 -16.78 -60.68 -30.15
C THR A 89 -17.48 -59.85 -29.11
N ALA A 90 -16.72 -59.26 -28.22
CA ALA A 90 -17.18 -58.35 -27.19
C ALA A 90 -16.52 -56.94 -27.33
N ASN A 91 -17.32 -55.92 -27.15
CA ASN A 91 -16.87 -54.52 -27.08
C ASN A 91 -17.13 -54.02 -25.65
N VAL A 92 -16.08 -53.91 -24.88
CA VAL A 92 -16.19 -53.38 -23.50
C VAL A 92 -15.67 -51.96 -23.43
N LYS A 93 -16.56 -51.06 -23.05
CA LYS A 93 -16.20 -49.64 -22.82
C LYS A 93 -15.72 -49.50 -21.40
N PHE A 94 -14.58 -48.85 -21.26
CA PHE A 94 -14.01 -48.44 -19.97
C PHE A 94 -14.24 -46.96 -19.82
N THR A 95 -14.85 -46.56 -18.72
CA THR A 95 -15.09 -45.17 -18.34
C THR A 95 -14.24 -44.87 -17.11
N VAL A 96 -13.52 -43.78 -17.15
CA VAL A 96 -12.73 -43.29 -16.01
C VAL A 96 -13.28 -41.97 -15.52
N ASP A 97 -13.40 -41.86 -14.20
CA ASP A 97 -13.73 -40.58 -13.55
C ASP A 97 -12.50 -39.65 -13.59
N GLU A 98 -12.70 -38.36 -13.50
CA GLU A 98 -11.60 -37.39 -13.43
C GLU A 98 -10.60 -37.75 -12.34
N ASN A 99 -9.29 -37.59 -12.60
CA ASN A 99 -8.24 -37.76 -11.60
C ASN A 99 -7.89 -36.41 -10.98
N THR A 100 -8.55 -36.07 -9.89
CA THR A 100 -8.29 -34.85 -9.13
C THR A 100 -7.02 -34.92 -8.26
N GLY A 101 -6.37 -36.09 -8.21
CA GLY A 101 -5.07 -36.26 -7.52
C GLY A 101 -3.90 -35.89 -8.43
N TYR A 102 -2.76 -35.66 -7.82
CA TYR A 102 -1.52 -35.28 -8.52
C TYR A 102 -0.70 -36.49 -9.02
N ASP A 103 -1.03 -37.67 -8.59
CA ASP A 103 -0.35 -38.90 -9.00
C ASP A 103 -1.08 -39.60 -10.11
N ASP A 104 -0.31 -40.20 -11.05
CA ASP A 104 -0.85 -41.11 -12.05
C ASP A 104 -1.46 -42.31 -11.31
N ARG A 105 -2.63 -42.72 -11.73
CA ARG A 105 -3.30 -43.88 -11.16
C ARG A 105 -3.51 -44.99 -12.22
N SER A 106 -3.48 -46.22 -11.80
CA SER A 106 -3.61 -47.36 -12.71
C SER A 106 -4.40 -48.48 -12.13
N VAL A 107 -5.03 -49.23 -13.02
CA VAL A 107 -5.72 -50.48 -12.71
C VAL A 107 -5.31 -51.55 -13.69
N SER A 108 -5.31 -52.81 -13.27
CA SER A 108 -5.08 -53.97 -14.11
C SER A 108 -6.42 -54.58 -14.50
N VAL A 109 -6.62 -54.76 -15.81
CA VAL A 109 -7.79 -55.41 -16.39
C VAL A 109 -7.41 -56.79 -16.84
N THR A 110 -8.11 -57.78 -16.36
CA THR A 110 -7.89 -59.19 -16.76
C THR A 110 -9.16 -59.76 -17.39
N ILE A 111 -9.04 -60.20 -18.63
CA ILE A 111 -10.08 -60.94 -19.36
C ILE A 111 -9.72 -62.43 -19.26
N LYS A 112 -10.67 -63.26 -18.82
CA LYS A 112 -10.49 -64.70 -18.66
C LYS A 112 -11.57 -65.44 -19.42
N ALA A 113 -11.15 -66.41 -20.23
CA ALA A 113 -12.04 -67.34 -20.94
C ALA A 113 -11.52 -68.77 -20.79
N GLY A 114 -12.25 -69.62 -20.07
CA GLY A 114 -11.78 -70.97 -19.69
C GLY A 114 -10.44 -70.86 -18.88
N SER A 115 -9.40 -71.51 -19.38
CA SER A 115 -8.07 -71.57 -18.80
C SER A 115 -7.15 -70.41 -19.26
N VAL A 116 -7.59 -69.60 -20.23
CA VAL A 116 -6.79 -68.52 -20.84
C VAL A 116 -7.16 -67.19 -20.26
N SER A 117 -6.16 -66.41 -20.01
CA SER A 117 -6.34 -64.99 -19.58
C SER A 117 -5.46 -64.05 -20.38
N LYS A 118 -5.93 -62.81 -20.57
CA LYS A 118 -5.19 -61.69 -21.12
C LYS A 118 -5.35 -60.50 -20.15
N THR A 119 -4.24 -59.85 -19.85
CA THR A 119 -4.20 -58.73 -18.92
C THR A 119 -3.57 -57.51 -19.59
N PHE A 120 -4.12 -56.33 -19.33
CA PHE A 120 -3.57 -55.05 -19.73
C PHE A 120 -3.84 -54.00 -18.63
N THR A 121 -3.12 -52.88 -18.66
CA THR A 121 -3.22 -51.84 -17.68
C THR A 121 -3.98 -50.62 -18.24
N ILE A 122 -4.79 -49.99 -17.41
CA ILE A 122 -5.36 -48.68 -17.71
C ILE A 122 -4.68 -47.69 -16.77
N THR A 123 -4.07 -46.67 -17.34
CA THR A 123 -3.38 -45.62 -16.62
C THR A 123 -4.07 -44.29 -16.87
N GLN A 124 -4.24 -43.48 -15.85
CA GLN A 124 -4.74 -42.12 -15.98
C GLN A 124 -3.77 -41.13 -15.31
N LYS A 125 -3.48 -40.07 -16.03
CA LYS A 125 -2.61 -39.00 -15.57
C LYS A 125 -3.18 -38.28 -14.37
N GLY A 126 -2.30 -37.84 -13.46
CA GLY A 126 -2.62 -36.92 -12.39
C GLY A 126 -2.63 -35.47 -12.89
N ALA A 127 -3.28 -34.61 -12.18
CA ALA A 127 -3.28 -33.17 -12.46
C ALA A 127 -1.87 -32.59 -12.35
N ASP A 128 -1.55 -31.64 -13.20
CA ASP A 128 -0.27 -30.93 -13.12
C ASP A 128 -0.16 -30.22 -11.77
N ALA A 129 0.95 -30.39 -11.09
CA ALA A 129 1.23 -29.80 -9.80
C ALA A 129 2.57 -29.08 -9.78
N LEU A 130 2.57 -27.92 -9.21
CA LEU A 130 3.74 -27.21 -8.76
C LEU A 130 3.35 -26.59 -7.41
N LEU A 131 3.95 -27.06 -6.32
CA LEU A 131 3.58 -26.68 -4.97
C LEU A 131 4.83 -26.51 -4.14
N VAL A 132 4.91 -25.44 -3.37
CA VAL A 132 5.92 -25.28 -2.32
C VAL A 132 5.33 -25.68 -0.96
N THR A 133 6.09 -26.39 -0.15
CA THR A 133 5.61 -26.83 1.16
C THR A 133 5.62 -25.71 2.20
N THR A 134 6.45 -24.71 1.97
CA THR A 134 6.60 -23.53 2.82
C THR A 134 6.79 -22.32 1.92
N ASN A 135 5.89 -21.36 1.99
CA ASN A 135 5.91 -20.16 1.16
C ASN A 135 6.51 -18.92 1.86
N LYS A 136 6.89 -19.04 3.13
CA LYS A 136 7.53 -17.99 3.90
C LYS A 136 8.68 -18.55 4.72
N TYR A 137 9.82 -17.92 4.64
CA TYR A 137 10.99 -18.20 5.48
C TYR A 137 11.42 -16.93 6.21
N GLU A 138 11.82 -17.12 7.43
CA GLU A 138 12.30 -16.09 8.29
C GLU A 138 13.69 -16.45 8.77
N VAL A 139 14.60 -15.53 8.59
CA VAL A 139 16.01 -15.76 8.81
C VAL A 139 16.54 -14.72 9.78
N ALA A 140 17.37 -15.17 10.72
CA ALA A 140 18.02 -14.29 11.66
C ALA A 140 18.97 -13.31 10.93
N GLN A 141 19.37 -12.25 11.63
CA GLN A 141 20.28 -11.24 11.11
C GLN A 141 21.56 -11.85 10.53
N GLU A 142 22.11 -12.86 11.20
CA GLU A 142 23.36 -13.54 10.81
C GLU A 142 23.25 -14.30 9.48
N GLY A 143 22.03 -14.43 8.95
CA GLY A 143 21.79 -15.24 7.77
C GLY A 143 21.71 -16.72 8.10
N GLY A 144 21.89 -17.55 7.09
CA GLY A 144 21.85 -19.00 7.24
C GLY A 144 21.38 -19.71 6.00
N LYS A 145 21.01 -20.97 6.15
CA LYS A 145 20.51 -21.80 5.06
C LYS A 145 19.02 -22.02 5.23
N ILE A 146 18.28 -21.84 4.15
CA ILE A 146 16.90 -22.27 4.04
C ILE A 146 16.79 -23.38 2.98
N GLU A 147 15.89 -24.32 3.22
CA GLU A 147 15.61 -25.39 2.28
C GLU A 147 14.15 -25.30 1.84
N VAL A 148 13.95 -25.03 0.57
CA VAL A 148 12.62 -24.96 -0.05
C VAL A 148 12.34 -26.30 -0.72
N GLU A 149 11.32 -26.99 -0.25
CA GLU A 149 10.86 -28.24 -0.85
C GLU A 149 9.74 -27.94 -1.87
N VAL A 150 10.02 -28.27 -3.13
CA VAL A 150 9.08 -28.13 -4.23
C VAL A 150 8.58 -29.49 -4.64
N LYS A 151 7.29 -29.71 -4.60
CA LYS A 151 6.59 -30.91 -5.12
C LYS A 151 6.03 -30.57 -6.48
N ALA A 152 6.62 -31.12 -7.52
CA ALA A 152 6.18 -30.89 -8.88
C ALA A 152 6.20 -32.18 -9.70
N ASN A 153 5.18 -32.37 -10.51
CA ASN A 153 5.15 -33.39 -11.56
C ASN A 153 5.34 -32.80 -12.97
N ILE A 154 5.65 -31.50 -13.04
CA ILE A 154 5.96 -30.74 -14.25
C ILE A 154 7.31 -30.02 -14.12
N ASN A 155 7.91 -29.65 -15.24
CA ASN A 155 9.14 -28.87 -15.26
C ASN A 155 8.84 -27.41 -14.85
N TYR A 156 9.74 -26.80 -14.09
CA TYR A 156 9.65 -25.41 -13.66
C TYR A 156 11.01 -24.71 -13.70
N GLU A 157 10.98 -23.39 -13.74
CA GLU A 157 12.14 -22.51 -13.63
C GLU A 157 12.14 -21.81 -12.29
N LEU A 158 13.34 -21.48 -11.77
CA LEU A 158 13.54 -20.78 -10.52
C LEU A 158 14.07 -19.38 -10.80
N ALA A 159 13.51 -18.38 -10.14
CA ALA A 159 14.00 -16.99 -10.17
C ALA A 159 14.03 -16.39 -8.77
N ILE A 160 15.06 -15.59 -8.49
CA ILE A 160 15.17 -14.78 -7.26
C ILE A 160 14.89 -13.33 -7.66
N SER A 161 14.11 -12.60 -6.84
CA SER A 161 13.78 -11.20 -7.10
C SER A 161 15.03 -10.33 -7.23
N GLU A 162 14.97 -9.30 -8.07
CA GLU A 162 16.11 -8.39 -8.33
C GLU A 162 16.63 -7.76 -7.02
N THR A 163 15.75 -7.44 -6.08
CA THR A 163 16.10 -6.87 -4.77
C THR A 163 16.76 -7.85 -3.81
N ALA A 164 16.76 -9.14 -4.13
CA ALA A 164 17.26 -10.19 -3.24
C ALA A 164 18.46 -10.96 -3.79
N LYS A 165 18.86 -10.75 -5.03
CA LYS A 165 19.98 -11.49 -5.68
C LYS A 165 21.33 -11.33 -4.97
N ASP A 166 21.53 -10.21 -4.29
CA ASP A 166 22.81 -9.93 -3.62
C ASP A 166 22.94 -10.64 -2.27
N TRP A 167 21.83 -11.15 -1.71
CA TRP A 167 21.85 -11.75 -0.37
C TRP A 167 21.12 -13.10 -0.27
N ILE A 168 20.44 -13.56 -1.32
CA ILE A 168 19.90 -14.91 -1.46
C ILE A 168 20.63 -15.60 -2.59
N THR A 169 21.28 -16.72 -2.29
CA THR A 169 22.04 -17.50 -3.30
C THR A 169 21.65 -18.97 -3.23
N GLU A 170 21.31 -19.58 -4.36
CA GLU A 170 21.03 -21.02 -4.43
C GLU A 170 22.34 -21.83 -4.31
N SER A 171 22.38 -22.77 -3.37
CA SER A 171 23.47 -23.74 -3.27
C SER A 171 23.03 -25.06 -3.91
N LYS A 172 23.72 -25.50 -4.98
CA LYS A 172 23.32 -26.65 -5.80
C LYS A 172 23.50 -28.00 -5.07
N SER A 173 22.38 -28.73 -4.94
CA SER A 173 22.33 -30.12 -4.53
C SER A 173 21.41 -30.94 -5.43
N ARG A 174 21.76 -32.22 -5.76
CA ARG A 174 20.98 -33.06 -6.68
C ARG A 174 20.33 -34.22 -5.95
N ALA A 175 18.99 -34.42 -6.09
CA ALA A 175 18.33 -35.75 -6.04
C ALA A 175 16.87 -35.66 -6.53
N LEU A 176 16.31 -36.77 -6.98
CA LEU A 176 15.05 -36.90 -7.75
C LEU A 176 13.82 -37.12 -6.86
N THR A 177 12.70 -36.54 -7.23
CA THR A 177 11.25 -36.69 -6.91
C THR A 177 10.63 -35.69 -5.94
N THR A 178 11.27 -35.26 -4.93
CA THR A 178 10.99 -34.01 -4.21
C THR A 178 12.18 -33.13 -4.46
N HIS A 179 11.97 -32.00 -5.11
CA HIS A 179 13.07 -31.10 -5.42
C HIS A 179 13.34 -30.24 -4.19
N LYS A 180 14.51 -30.40 -3.61
CA LYS A 180 14.97 -29.57 -2.51
C LYS A 180 15.95 -28.54 -3.05
N HIS A 181 15.59 -27.26 -2.93
CA HIS A 181 16.44 -26.14 -3.26
C HIS A 181 16.98 -25.54 -1.97
N THR A 182 18.27 -25.46 -1.85
CA THR A 182 18.93 -24.85 -0.69
C THR A 182 19.41 -23.46 -1.08
N PHE A 183 19.07 -22.48 -0.27
CA PHE A 183 19.52 -21.10 -0.46
C PHE A 183 20.36 -20.69 0.73
N GLU A 184 21.45 -20.02 0.46
CA GLU A 184 22.27 -19.33 1.45
C GLU A 184 21.79 -17.89 1.54
N ILE A 185 21.50 -17.45 2.74
CA ILE A 185 21.06 -16.10 3.07
C ILE A 185 22.23 -15.41 3.74
N ALA A 186 22.74 -14.36 3.12
CA ALA A 186 23.87 -13.61 3.65
C ALA A 186 23.48 -12.81 4.91
N LEU A 187 24.48 -12.44 5.72
CA LEU A 187 24.30 -11.53 6.87
C LEU A 187 23.54 -10.26 6.44
N ASN A 188 22.57 -9.85 7.23
CA ASN A 188 21.95 -8.55 7.08
C ASN A 188 22.68 -7.54 7.96
N GLU A 189 23.48 -6.68 7.36
CA GLU A 189 24.25 -5.66 8.07
C GLU A 189 23.40 -4.44 8.45
N GLU A 190 22.18 -4.32 7.88
CA GLU A 190 21.25 -3.22 8.17
C GLU A 190 20.45 -3.48 9.45
N SER A 191 20.07 -2.42 10.13
CA SER A 191 19.21 -2.49 11.32
C SER A 191 17.76 -2.86 10.98
N GLU A 192 17.35 -2.71 9.74
CA GLU A 192 16.00 -3.00 9.26
C GLU A 192 15.90 -4.41 8.66
N LYS A 193 14.69 -4.98 8.76
CA LYS A 193 14.38 -6.23 8.09
C LYS A 193 14.35 -6.05 6.58
N ARG A 194 14.84 -7.05 5.84
CA ARG A 194 14.77 -7.08 4.38
C ARG A 194 13.95 -8.25 3.88
N GLU A 195 13.36 -8.06 2.73
CA GLU A 195 12.46 -9.02 2.09
C GLU A 195 13.00 -9.42 0.71
N GLY A 196 12.87 -10.69 0.37
CA GLY A 196 13.20 -11.23 -0.94
C GLY A 196 12.20 -12.28 -1.38
N GLU A 197 12.08 -12.50 -2.66
CA GLU A 197 11.18 -13.49 -3.24
C GLU A 197 11.93 -14.51 -4.09
N ILE A 198 11.58 -15.78 -3.93
CA ILE A 198 12.04 -16.90 -4.75
C ILE A 198 10.82 -17.46 -5.46
N THR A 199 10.81 -17.41 -6.77
CA THR A 199 9.68 -17.84 -7.59
C THR A 199 10.01 -19.11 -8.36
N PHE A 200 9.12 -20.08 -8.30
CA PHE A 200 9.12 -21.30 -9.08
C PHE A 200 7.99 -21.20 -10.11
N LYS A 201 8.34 -21.27 -11.39
CA LYS A 201 7.39 -21.01 -12.47
C LYS A 201 7.40 -22.13 -13.52
N SER A 202 6.24 -22.57 -13.91
CA SER A 202 5.97 -23.36 -15.11
C SER A 202 5.14 -22.52 -16.10
N SER A 203 4.72 -23.07 -17.21
CA SER A 203 3.97 -22.35 -18.27
C SER A 203 2.71 -21.65 -17.74
N ASP A 204 2.03 -22.25 -16.78
CA ASP A 204 0.71 -21.86 -16.28
C ASP A 204 0.59 -21.92 -14.75
N LYS A 205 1.67 -22.23 -14.03
CA LYS A 205 1.70 -22.27 -12.56
C LYS A 205 2.88 -21.48 -12.03
N VAL A 206 2.62 -20.72 -10.98
CA VAL A 206 3.64 -19.92 -10.29
C VAL A 206 3.47 -20.12 -8.80
N GLU A 207 4.55 -20.46 -8.13
CA GLU A 207 4.66 -20.52 -6.68
C GLU A 207 5.74 -19.56 -6.23
N THR A 208 5.45 -18.75 -5.22
CA THR A 208 6.40 -17.77 -4.69
C THR A 208 6.66 -18.03 -3.22
N VAL A 209 7.91 -18.03 -2.86
CA VAL A 209 8.40 -18.13 -1.49
C VAL A 209 8.96 -16.78 -1.08
N LYS A 210 8.45 -16.21 -0.01
CA LYS A 210 8.96 -14.98 0.59
C LYS A 210 10.01 -15.28 1.66
N VAL A 211 11.10 -14.57 1.60
CA VAL A 211 12.20 -14.67 2.57
C VAL A 211 12.33 -13.33 3.28
N TYR A 212 12.12 -13.33 4.58
CA TYR A 212 12.28 -12.18 5.44
C TYR A 212 13.52 -12.38 6.31
N GLN A 213 14.40 -11.41 6.29
CA GLN A 213 15.55 -11.45 7.17
C GLN A 213 15.54 -10.27 8.13
N ALA A 214 15.67 -10.58 9.39
CA ALA A 214 15.71 -9.58 10.44
C ALA A 214 17.01 -8.78 10.44
N GLY A 215 16.92 -7.50 10.80
CA GLY A 215 18.02 -6.78 11.40
C GLY A 215 17.77 -6.73 12.92
N GLY A 216 18.70 -6.90 13.77
CA GLY A 216 18.52 -6.75 15.22
C GLY A 216 17.53 -7.71 15.91
N ALA A 217 16.62 -7.20 16.71
CA ALA A 217 15.59 -7.97 17.42
C ALA A 217 14.57 -8.62 16.48
N ILE A 218 14.11 -9.83 16.79
CA ILE A 218 13.23 -10.61 15.92
C ILE A 218 11.89 -10.84 16.61
N LEU A 219 10.84 -10.40 15.96
CA LEU A 219 9.46 -10.76 16.24
C LEU A 219 8.76 -10.97 14.89
N LEU A 220 8.46 -12.21 14.52
CA LEU A 220 7.99 -12.53 13.18
C LEU A 220 6.89 -13.59 13.22
N LEU A 221 5.85 -13.38 12.47
CA LEU A 221 4.75 -14.33 12.31
C LEU A 221 4.99 -15.21 11.06
N SER A 222 4.58 -16.48 11.12
CA SER A 222 4.63 -17.38 9.95
C SER A 222 3.70 -16.93 8.84
N GLN A 223 2.68 -16.16 9.19
CA GLN A 223 1.68 -15.63 8.27
C GLN A 223 1.07 -14.37 8.88
N ASN A 224 0.94 -13.32 8.08
CA ASN A 224 0.42 -12.03 8.53
C ASN A 224 -1.07 -11.83 8.17
N GLU A 225 -1.66 -12.75 7.40
CA GLU A 225 -3.06 -12.70 7.01
C GLU A 225 -3.67 -14.09 6.96
N PHE A 226 -4.84 -14.24 7.55
CA PHE A 226 -5.72 -15.40 7.41
C PHE A 226 -7.04 -14.98 6.80
N THR A 227 -7.42 -15.67 5.74
CA THR A 227 -8.79 -15.61 5.22
C THR A 227 -9.54 -16.85 5.70
N VAL A 228 -10.56 -16.66 6.49
CA VAL A 228 -11.34 -17.70 7.17
C VAL A 228 -12.73 -17.75 6.55
N SER A 229 -13.29 -18.96 6.42
CA SER A 229 -14.66 -19.14 5.93
C SER A 229 -15.68 -18.55 6.91
N ASP A 230 -16.92 -18.38 6.43
CA ASP A 230 -18.06 -17.96 7.25
C ASP A 230 -18.35 -18.91 8.42
N ALA A 231 -18.07 -20.19 8.27
CA ALA A 231 -18.27 -21.19 9.30
C ALA A 231 -17.36 -20.98 10.53
N GLY A 232 -16.33 -20.17 10.40
CA GLY A 232 -15.28 -20.02 11.40
C GLY A 232 -14.39 -21.25 11.51
N GLU A 233 -13.26 -21.09 12.09
CA GLU A 233 -12.29 -22.16 12.34
C GLU A 233 -11.26 -21.74 13.38
N THR A 234 -10.41 -22.68 13.77
CA THR A 234 -9.24 -22.36 14.59
C THR A 234 -8.05 -22.12 13.69
N ILE A 235 -7.54 -20.89 13.67
CA ILE A 235 -6.28 -20.55 12.98
C ILE A 235 -5.09 -20.78 13.91
N SER A 236 -3.95 -21.12 13.32
CA SER A 236 -2.71 -21.35 14.04
C SER A 236 -1.61 -20.51 13.38
N VAL A 237 -0.94 -19.69 14.16
CA VAL A 237 0.19 -18.87 13.70
C VAL A 237 1.43 -19.23 14.48
N ASP A 238 2.50 -19.58 13.76
CA ASP A 238 3.80 -19.80 14.37
C ASP A 238 4.51 -18.47 14.53
N ILE A 239 5.03 -18.24 15.72
CA ILE A 239 5.82 -17.06 16.05
C ILE A 239 7.28 -17.46 16.22
N LYS A 240 8.15 -16.72 15.58
CA LYS A 240 9.58 -16.79 15.79
C LYS A 240 10.06 -15.49 16.41
N SER A 241 10.49 -15.57 17.65
CA SER A 241 10.93 -14.39 18.40
C SER A 241 12.16 -14.72 19.24
N ASN A 242 13.10 -13.81 19.31
CA ASN A 242 14.24 -13.84 20.23
C ASN A 242 14.07 -12.81 21.37
N ILE A 243 12.90 -12.17 21.46
CA ILE A 243 12.56 -11.15 22.44
C ILE A 243 11.30 -11.53 23.22
N GLU A 244 11.07 -10.89 24.35
CA GLU A 244 9.84 -11.03 25.12
C GLU A 244 8.75 -10.11 24.50
N TYR A 245 7.72 -10.70 23.91
CA TYR A 245 6.65 -9.96 23.24
C TYR A 245 5.33 -10.01 24.00
N GLY A 246 4.48 -9.02 23.71
CA GLY A 246 3.05 -8.97 24.11
C GLY A 246 2.16 -9.27 22.91
N VAL A 247 0.89 -9.58 23.20
CA VAL A 247 -0.15 -9.70 22.18
C VAL A 247 -1.29 -8.79 22.57
N GLN A 248 -1.65 -7.89 21.67
CA GLN A 248 -2.82 -7.04 21.80
C GLN A 248 -3.94 -7.63 20.94
N MET A 249 -4.96 -8.15 21.62
CA MET A 249 -6.17 -8.66 20.97
C MET A 249 -7.04 -7.49 20.49
N PRO A 250 -7.71 -7.63 19.34
CA PRO A 250 -8.71 -6.66 18.90
C PRO A 250 -9.93 -6.66 19.84
N ASP A 251 -10.59 -5.53 19.96
CA ASP A 251 -11.84 -5.37 20.72
C ASP A 251 -13.04 -5.91 19.91
N VAL A 252 -13.03 -7.22 19.66
CA VAL A 252 -14.08 -7.94 18.93
C VAL A 252 -14.44 -9.24 19.67
N ASP A 253 -15.69 -9.66 19.57
CA ASP A 253 -16.21 -10.84 20.27
C ASP A 253 -16.04 -12.16 19.48
N TRP A 254 -15.62 -12.08 18.23
CA TRP A 254 -15.54 -13.22 17.32
C TRP A 254 -14.14 -13.83 17.16
N ILE A 255 -13.12 -13.25 17.80
CA ILE A 255 -11.77 -13.84 17.88
C ILE A 255 -11.45 -14.14 19.36
N THR A 256 -11.19 -15.40 19.67
CA THR A 256 -10.85 -15.84 21.01
C THR A 256 -9.44 -16.42 21.06
N ASP A 257 -8.66 -15.96 22.03
CA ASP A 257 -7.32 -16.48 22.32
C ASP A 257 -7.42 -17.78 23.12
N GLU A 258 -6.94 -18.90 22.59
CA GLU A 258 -6.87 -20.20 23.27
C GLU A 258 -5.54 -20.46 23.98
N ASN A 259 -4.62 -19.52 24.01
CA ASN A 259 -3.26 -19.73 24.47
C ASN A 259 -3.09 -19.57 25.99
N SER A 260 -2.72 -20.62 26.66
CA SER A 260 -2.65 -20.66 28.15
C SER A 260 -1.26 -20.27 28.72
N SER A 261 -0.23 -20.07 27.89
CA SER A 261 1.12 -19.64 28.36
C SER A 261 1.90 -18.90 27.30
N ARG A 262 2.57 -17.82 27.69
CA ARG A 262 3.43 -16.97 26.87
C ARG A 262 4.87 -17.08 27.38
N GLY A 263 5.81 -17.48 26.54
CA GLY A 263 7.20 -17.63 26.92
C GLY A 263 8.15 -17.50 25.72
N MET A 264 9.41 -17.19 26.02
CA MET A 264 10.48 -17.05 25.00
C MET A 264 10.65 -18.36 24.22
N SER A 265 10.59 -18.31 22.93
CA SER A 265 11.02 -19.23 21.86
C SER A 265 9.91 -19.46 20.83
N SER A 266 10.25 -20.03 19.67
CA SER A 266 9.29 -20.35 18.60
C SER A 266 8.16 -21.23 19.11
N HIS A 267 6.91 -20.78 19.02
CA HIS A 267 5.74 -21.53 19.42
C HIS A 267 4.52 -21.15 18.54
N THR A 268 3.59 -22.06 18.46
CA THR A 268 2.36 -21.89 17.73
C THR A 268 1.30 -21.32 18.65
N LEU A 269 0.69 -20.20 18.25
CA LEU A 269 -0.49 -19.64 18.89
C LEU A 269 -1.74 -20.00 18.12
N LYS A 270 -2.83 -20.19 18.84
CA LYS A 270 -4.12 -20.57 18.29
C LYS A 270 -5.19 -19.54 18.64
N TYR A 271 -5.97 -19.19 17.64
CA TYR A 271 -7.10 -18.30 17.80
C TYR A 271 -8.35 -18.95 17.22
N VAL A 272 -9.41 -19.00 17.99
CA VAL A 272 -10.71 -19.49 17.52
C VAL A 272 -11.46 -18.34 16.90
N ILE A 273 -11.84 -18.52 15.64
CA ILE A 273 -12.66 -17.59 14.89
C ILE A 273 -14.08 -18.11 14.89
N ALA A 274 -14.99 -17.39 15.55
CA ALA A 274 -16.39 -17.75 15.62
C ALA A 274 -17.08 -17.61 14.26
N PRO A 275 -18.17 -18.34 13.98
CA PRO A 275 -18.92 -18.20 12.73
C PRO A 275 -19.33 -16.74 12.46
N ASN A 276 -19.24 -16.32 11.21
CA ASN A 276 -19.74 -15.03 10.74
C ASN A 276 -21.17 -15.21 10.21
N GLU A 277 -22.15 -14.97 11.04
CA GLU A 277 -23.55 -15.05 10.64
C GLU A 277 -24.04 -13.77 9.94
N GLY A 278 -23.19 -12.75 9.85
CA GLY A 278 -23.47 -11.49 9.18
C GLY A 278 -23.29 -11.57 7.67
N TYR A 279 -23.85 -10.58 6.97
CA TYR A 279 -23.77 -10.46 5.51
C TYR A 279 -22.56 -9.65 5.05
N ASP A 280 -21.74 -9.19 5.98
CA ASP A 280 -20.54 -8.40 5.67
C ASP A 280 -19.28 -9.19 6.04
N THR A 281 -18.25 -9.07 5.19
CA THR A 281 -16.91 -9.51 5.53
C THR A 281 -16.43 -8.73 6.74
N ARG A 282 -15.85 -9.41 7.70
CA ARG A 282 -15.26 -8.76 8.86
C ARG A 282 -13.78 -9.01 8.94
N SER A 283 -13.06 -8.05 9.46
CA SER A 283 -11.62 -8.16 9.67
C SER A 283 -11.25 -7.61 11.04
N ALA A 284 -10.17 -8.12 11.57
CA ALA A 284 -9.59 -7.61 12.80
C ALA A 284 -8.09 -7.91 12.82
N GLU A 285 -7.35 -7.07 13.52
CA GLU A 285 -5.90 -7.17 13.62
C GLU A 285 -5.51 -7.65 15.03
N ILE A 286 -4.65 -8.65 15.09
CA ILE A 286 -3.99 -9.08 16.33
C ILE A 286 -2.55 -8.55 16.24
N ILE A 287 -2.18 -7.67 17.17
CA ILE A 287 -0.88 -7.02 17.16
C ILE A 287 0.06 -7.72 18.14
N PHE A 288 1.20 -8.13 17.64
CA PHE A 288 2.31 -8.68 18.40
C PHE A 288 3.37 -7.61 18.54
N TYR A 289 3.78 -7.30 19.75
CA TYR A 289 4.71 -6.19 20.00
C TYR A 289 5.80 -6.58 20.99
N ASP A 290 6.98 -6.06 20.79
CA ASP A 290 8.06 -6.13 21.79
C ASP A 290 7.69 -5.25 22.99
N LYS A 291 7.94 -5.74 24.18
CA LYS A 291 7.68 -4.98 25.41
C LYS A 291 8.73 -3.91 25.69
N ASN A 292 9.87 -3.96 24.99
CA ASN A 292 11.04 -3.14 25.27
C ASN A 292 11.52 -2.33 24.06
N SER A 293 10.84 -2.43 22.92
CA SER A 293 11.12 -1.63 21.70
C SER A 293 9.84 -1.46 20.87
N ASP A 294 9.90 -0.63 19.82
CA ASP A 294 8.77 -0.37 18.92
C ASP A 294 8.53 -1.48 17.88
N LEU A 295 9.26 -2.61 18.00
CA LEU A 295 9.12 -3.71 17.08
C LEU A 295 7.75 -4.37 17.25
N LYS A 296 6.97 -4.39 16.18
CA LYS A 296 5.67 -5.03 16.14
C LYS A 296 5.46 -5.78 14.83
N ASP A 297 4.64 -6.81 14.88
CA ASP A 297 4.12 -7.50 13.70
C ASP A 297 2.61 -7.68 13.87
N THR A 298 1.86 -7.68 12.77
CA THR A 298 0.40 -7.69 12.82
C THR A 298 -0.12 -8.90 12.05
N LEU A 299 -1.05 -9.61 12.65
CA LEU A 299 -1.84 -10.66 12.03
C LEU A 299 -3.22 -10.11 11.67
N ASN A 300 -3.50 -10.00 10.39
CA ASN A 300 -4.80 -9.62 9.89
C ASN A 300 -5.68 -10.89 9.73
N VAL A 301 -6.83 -10.91 10.35
CA VAL A 301 -7.82 -11.97 10.21
C VAL A 301 -9.01 -11.42 9.43
N ILE A 302 -9.21 -11.93 8.24
CA ILE A 302 -10.34 -11.59 7.38
C ILE A 302 -11.28 -12.79 7.35
N GLN A 303 -12.52 -12.60 7.77
CA GLN A 303 -13.52 -13.65 7.69
C GLN A 303 -14.57 -13.31 6.65
N ALA A 304 -14.67 -14.20 5.68
CA ALA A 304 -15.67 -14.09 4.62
C ALA A 304 -17.09 -14.19 5.21
N GLN A 305 -18.02 -13.51 4.60
CA GLN A 305 -19.43 -13.81 4.78
C GLN A 305 -19.77 -15.10 4.00
N LYS A 306 -20.86 -15.72 4.36
CA LYS A 306 -21.37 -16.91 3.70
C LYS A 306 -21.67 -16.61 2.23
N ASP A 307 -21.15 -17.44 1.30
CA ASP A 307 -21.33 -17.31 -0.13
C ASP A 307 -21.23 -15.84 -0.64
N ALA A 308 -20.05 -15.27 -0.60
CA ALA A 308 -19.86 -13.86 -0.96
C ALA A 308 -19.39 -13.68 -2.41
N ILE A 309 -20.06 -12.77 -3.10
CA ILE A 309 -19.55 -12.09 -4.29
C ILE A 309 -19.33 -10.63 -3.87
N VAL A 310 -18.10 -10.18 -3.79
CA VAL A 310 -17.75 -8.81 -3.36
C VAL A 310 -17.30 -8.01 -4.57
N ILE A 311 -18.02 -6.96 -4.90
CA ILE A 311 -17.73 -6.06 -6.01
C ILE A 311 -17.12 -4.79 -5.43
N SER A 312 -15.92 -4.44 -5.89
CA SER A 312 -15.18 -3.26 -5.40
C SER A 312 -15.89 -1.93 -5.71
N GLN A 313 -16.61 -1.88 -6.83
CA GLN A 313 -17.37 -0.71 -7.26
C GLN A 313 -18.72 -1.14 -7.84
N LYS A 314 -19.81 -0.64 -7.28
CA LYS A 314 -21.18 -1.03 -7.66
C LYS A 314 -21.83 -0.13 -8.72
N THR A 315 -21.27 1.04 -8.97
CA THR A 315 -21.81 2.00 -9.96
C THR A 315 -20.69 2.50 -10.85
N TYR A 316 -20.93 2.49 -12.12
CA TYR A 316 -20.05 3.00 -13.16
C TYR A 316 -20.75 4.08 -13.95
N ASP A 317 -20.23 5.30 -13.89
CA ASP A 317 -20.71 6.44 -14.65
C ASP A 317 -19.85 6.55 -15.92
N VAL A 318 -20.46 6.32 -17.06
CA VAL A 318 -19.83 6.24 -18.37
C VAL A 318 -20.22 7.44 -19.21
N LYS A 319 -19.25 7.96 -19.95
CA LYS A 319 -19.48 9.09 -20.86
C LYS A 319 -20.36 8.69 -22.05
N ALA A 320 -20.95 9.71 -22.69
CA ALA A 320 -21.81 9.50 -23.88
C ALA A 320 -21.09 8.74 -25.00
N GLU A 321 -19.79 9.00 -25.22
CA GLU A 321 -18.99 8.37 -26.27
C GLU A 321 -18.76 6.86 -26.03
N GLY A 322 -19.11 6.39 -24.84
CA GLY A 322 -18.83 5.02 -24.42
C GLY A 322 -17.37 4.78 -24.05
N GLU A 323 -17.13 3.73 -23.32
CA GLU A 323 -15.79 3.30 -22.91
C GLU A 323 -15.82 1.83 -22.50
N THR A 324 -14.65 1.28 -22.16
CA THR A 324 -14.57 -0.04 -21.56
C THR A 324 -14.42 0.14 -20.04
N ILE A 325 -15.38 -0.38 -19.28
CA ILE A 325 -15.31 -0.40 -17.81
C ILE A 325 -14.58 -1.66 -17.33
N GLU A 326 -13.78 -1.50 -16.31
CA GLU A 326 -13.07 -2.57 -15.62
C GLU A 326 -13.79 -2.86 -14.30
N VAL A 327 -14.33 -4.06 -14.15
CA VAL A 327 -15.04 -4.52 -12.95
C VAL A 327 -14.17 -5.49 -12.18
N LYS A 328 -13.74 -5.08 -10.99
CA LYS A 328 -13.01 -5.95 -10.06
C LYS A 328 -13.97 -6.54 -9.05
N LEU A 329 -13.99 -7.84 -8.99
CA LEU A 329 -14.76 -8.56 -7.98
C LEU A 329 -13.93 -9.72 -7.39
N SER A 330 -14.17 -9.98 -6.12
CA SER A 330 -13.66 -11.14 -5.41
C SER A 330 -14.85 -12.03 -5.08
N ALA A 331 -14.79 -13.30 -5.44
CA ALA A 331 -15.82 -14.26 -5.11
C ALA A 331 -15.19 -15.53 -4.55
N ASN A 332 -15.78 -16.02 -3.45
CA ASN A 332 -15.40 -17.32 -2.88
C ASN A 332 -16.26 -18.47 -3.43
N VAL A 333 -17.07 -18.19 -4.44
CA VAL A 333 -18.02 -19.09 -5.07
C VAL A 333 -18.02 -18.93 -6.58
N ASP A 334 -18.38 -19.98 -7.29
CA ASP A 334 -18.62 -19.90 -8.72
C ASP A 334 -19.84 -19.03 -9.03
N PHE A 335 -19.74 -18.17 -10.00
CA PHE A 335 -20.83 -17.27 -10.39
C PHE A 335 -21.03 -17.23 -11.91
N GLU A 336 -22.25 -16.89 -12.30
CA GLU A 336 -22.64 -16.61 -13.68
C GLU A 336 -22.91 -15.12 -13.86
N ILE A 337 -22.54 -14.58 -15.02
CA ILE A 337 -22.79 -13.19 -15.38
C ILE A 337 -24.07 -13.14 -16.18
N THR A 338 -25.08 -12.45 -15.66
CA THR A 338 -26.30 -12.15 -16.40
C THR A 338 -26.17 -10.75 -16.97
N MET A 339 -26.00 -10.70 -18.30
CA MET A 339 -25.99 -9.42 -19.02
C MET A 339 -27.39 -8.85 -19.12
N PRO A 340 -27.54 -7.51 -19.10
CA PRO A 340 -28.82 -6.86 -19.32
C PRO A 340 -29.29 -7.08 -20.79
N GLU A 341 -30.58 -7.12 -21.01
CA GLU A 341 -31.19 -7.19 -22.36
C GLU A 341 -31.08 -5.85 -23.09
N VAL A 342 -29.86 -5.37 -23.29
CA VAL A 342 -29.53 -4.14 -24.01
C VAL A 342 -28.40 -4.40 -25.00
N ASP A 343 -28.37 -3.67 -26.10
CA ASP A 343 -27.39 -3.83 -27.18
C ASP A 343 -26.13 -2.98 -27.00
N TRP A 344 -26.11 -2.09 -26.00
CA TRP A 344 -25.04 -1.12 -25.80
C TRP A 344 -23.97 -1.53 -24.76
N ILE A 345 -24.15 -2.66 -24.07
CA ILE A 345 -23.12 -3.24 -23.19
C ILE A 345 -22.78 -4.65 -23.68
N SER A 346 -21.51 -4.93 -23.85
CA SER A 346 -21.00 -6.27 -24.16
C SER A 346 -19.80 -6.63 -23.32
N GLN A 347 -19.71 -7.88 -22.91
CA GLN A 347 -18.53 -8.39 -22.21
C GLN A 347 -17.39 -8.63 -23.22
N THR A 348 -16.18 -8.18 -22.87
CA THR A 348 -14.94 -8.50 -23.58
C THR A 348 -14.20 -9.59 -22.83
N GLU A 349 -13.45 -10.46 -23.52
CA GLU A 349 -12.80 -11.62 -22.92
C GLU A 349 -11.84 -11.23 -21.79
N SER A 350 -11.93 -11.94 -20.64
CA SER A 350 -11.07 -11.78 -19.47
C SER A 350 -10.45 -13.12 -19.06
N ARG A 351 -9.20 -13.09 -18.61
CA ARG A 351 -8.51 -14.24 -18.01
C ARG A 351 -7.87 -13.83 -16.70
N THR A 352 -8.27 -14.42 -15.57
CA THR A 352 -7.39 -14.97 -14.51
C THR A 352 -8.14 -15.41 -13.26
N LEU A 353 -7.57 -16.32 -12.48
CA LEU A 353 -8.16 -17.04 -11.35
C LEU A 353 -7.91 -16.30 -10.02
N THR A 354 -8.93 -16.16 -9.20
CA THR A 354 -9.06 -15.71 -7.81
C THR A 354 -9.42 -14.23 -7.55
N GLU A 355 -8.88 -13.27 -8.27
CA GLU A 355 -9.47 -11.93 -8.42
C GLU A 355 -9.97 -11.82 -9.85
N HIS A 356 -11.26 -11.68 -10.01
CA HIS A 356 -11.85 -11.57 -11.33
C HIS A 356 -11.84 -10.11 -11.77
N THR A 357 -11.04 -9.81 -12.77
CA THR A 357 -11.13 -8.54 -13.48
C THR A 357 -11.90 -8.79 -14.77
N LEU A 358 -13.07 -8.20 -14.88
CA LEU A 358 -13.97 -8.33 -16.02
C LEU A 358 -14.03 -7.01 -16.78
N TYR A 359 -14.05 -7.09 -18.08
CA TYR A 359 -14.14 -5.91 -18.93
C TYR A 359 -15.46 -5.91 -19.68
N PHE A 360 -16.17 -4.77 -19.62
CA PHE A 360 -17.41 -4.57 -20.36
C PHE A 360 -17.26 -3.34 -21.25
N LYS A 361 -17.47 -3.54 -22.53
CA LYS A 361 -17.49 -2.43 -23.49
C LYS A 361 -18.88 -1.82 -23.48
N VAL A 362 -18.94 -0.53 -23.18
CA VAL A 362 -20.12 0.31 -23.26
C VAL A 362 -20.03 1.11 -24.55
N SER A 363 -20.98 0.96 -25.43
CA SER A 363 -21.03 1.69 -26.71
C SER A 363 -21.56 3.11 -26.52
N GLU A 364 -21.36 3.95 -27.53
CA GLU A 364 -21.87 5.33 -27.57
C GLU A 364 -23.38 5.39 -27.28
N ASN A 365 -23.79 6.36 -26.47
CA ASN A 365 -25.17 6.73 -26.28
C ASN A 365 -25.51 7.90 -27.21
N ALA A 366 -26.14 7.61 -28.32
CA ALA A 366 -26.56 8.63 -29.28
C ALA A 366 -27.97 9.19 -29.03
N SER A 367 -28.64 8.77 -27.94
CA SER A 367 -29.95 9.26 -27.54
C SER A 367 -29.85 10.57 -26.75
N ASP A 368 -30.93 11.28 -26.62
CA ASP A 368 -31.09 12.52 -25.83
C ASP A 368 -31.44 12.25 -24.35
N GLU A 369 -31.45 10.99 -23.95
CA GLU A 369 -31.73 10.58 -22.58
C GLU A 369 -30.56 9.77 -21.98
N ASP A 370 -30.33 9.98 -20.68
CA ASP A 370 -29.44 9.12 -19.87
C ASP A 370 -29.99 7.70 -19.88
N ARG A 371 -29.10 6.71 -19.89
CA ARG A 371 -29.51 5.32 -19.82
C ARG A 371 -28.80 4.55 -18.72
N GLU A 372 -29.51 3.59 -18.17
CA GLU A 372 -29.01 2.74 -17.07
C GLU A 372 -29.18 1.27 -17.45
N ALA A 373 -28.23 0.46 -17.04
CA ALA A 373 -28.35 -0.99 -17.13
C ALA A 373 -27.65 -1.66 -15.95
N LYS A 374 -28.08 -2.88 -15.63
CA LYS A 374 -27.52 -3.67 -14.54
C LYS A 374 -26.91 -4.96 -15.04
N ILE A 375 -25.66 -5.21 -14.65
CA ILE A 375 -24.99 -6.48 -14.87
C ILE A 375 -25.03 -7.23 -13.53
N THR A 376 -25.55 -8.44 -13.54
CA THR A 376 -25.77 -9.23 -12.32
C THR A 376 -24.86 -10.44 -12.29
N PHE A 377 -24.24 -10.67 -11.15
CA PHE A 377 -23.41 -11.81 -10.83
C PHE A 377 -24.21 -12.71 -9.88
N THR A 378 -24.45 -13.94 -10.29
CA THR A 378 -25.30 -14.88 -9.55
C THR A 378 -24.50 -16.14 -9.22
N ASN A 379 -24.42 -16.49 -7.95
CA ASN A 379 -23.91 -17.79 -7.54
C ASN A 379 -24.83 -18.92 -8.03
N LYS A 380 -24.24 -19.99 -8.56
CA LYS A 380 -24.99 -21.11 -9.13
C LYS A 380 -25.72 -21.94 -8.10
N ASP A 381 -25.17 -22.03 -6.90
CA ASP A 381 -25.65 -22.96 -5.85
C ASP A 381 -26.53 -22.26 -4.82
N SER A 382 -26.12 -21.09 -4.31
CA SER A 382 -26.84 -20.37 -3.26
C SER A 382 -27.83 -19.31 -3.76
N HIS A 383 -27.82 -19.03 -5.08
CA HIS A 383 -28.59 -17.96 -5.72
C HIS A 383 -28.29 -16.54 -5.18
N LEU A 384 -27.15 -16.39 -4.51
CA LEU A 384 -26.64 -15.08 -4.13
C LEU A 384 -26.45 -14.20 -5.35
N LYS A 385 -26.94 -12.99 -5.30
CA LYS A 385 -26.87 -12.03 -6.42
C LYS A 385 -26.23 -10.74 -5.98
N GLU A 386 -25.22 -10.33 -6.70
CA GLU A 386 -24.66 -8.99 -6.64
C GLU A 386 -24.74 -8.35 -8.03
N SER A 387 -24.85 -7.03 -8.05
CA SER A 387 -25.02 -6.32 -9.33
C SER A 387 -24.19 -5.05 -9.34
N ILE A 388 -23.72 -4.71 -10.52
CA ILE A 388 -23.25 -3.36 -10.83
C ILE A 388 -24.29 -2.64 -11.66
N THR A 389 -24.35 -1.34 -11.47
CA THR A 389 -25.16 -0.42 -12.28
C THR A 389 -24.22 0.36 -13.19
N VAL A 390 -24.54 0.39 -14.47
CA VAL A 390 -23.83 1.20 -15.47
C VAL A 390 -24.78 2.32 -15.88
N ASN A 391 -24.42 3.53 -15.49
CA ASN A 391 -25.10 4.76 -15.88
C ASN A 391 -24.35 5.38 -17.04
N GLN A 392 -25.01 5.61 -18.14
CA GLN A 392 -24.37 6.32 -19.24
C GLN A 392 -25.15 7.60 -19.56
N LYS A 393 -24.41 8.70 -19.51
CA LYS A 393 -24.95 10.00 -19.84
C LYS A 393 -25.37 10.06 -21.33
N CYS A 394 -26.37 10.83 -21.62
CA CYS A 394 -26.64 11.27 -22.98
C CYS A 394 -25.56 12.24 -23.47
N PRO A 395 -25.44 12.48 -24.78
CA PRO A 395 -24.55 13.52 -25.30
C PRO A 395 -24.86 14.86 -24.63
N ILE A 396 -23.79 15.54 -24.20
CA ILE A 396 -23.95 16.86 -23.59
C ILE A 396 -24.68 17.76 -24.59
N GLN A 397 -25.91 18.15 -24.27
CA GLN A 397 -26.65 19.15 -25.04
C GLN A 397 -26.00 20.51 -24.81
N ALA A 398 -25.31 20.99 -25.84
CA ALA A 398 -24.63 22.28 -25.77
C ALA A 398 -25.67 23.41 -25.67
N GLY A 399 -25.45 24.38 -24.77
CA GLY A 399 -26.31 25.54 -24.60
C GLY A 399 -25.92 26.40 -23.43
N TYR A 400 -26.59 27.57 -23.32
CA TYR A 400 -26.46 28.47 -22.17
C TYR A 400 -27.83 28.74 -21.59
N GLU A 401 -28.02 28.39 -20.35
CA GLU A 401 -29.24 28.60 -19.61
C GLU A 401 -28.98 28.85 -18.12
N ASN A 402 -29.69 29.81 -17.53
CA ASN A 402 -29.66 30.08 -16.08
C ASN A 402 -28.28 30.28 -15.47
N GLY A 403 -27.29 30.82 -16.21
CA GLY A 403 -25.93 31.02 -15.75
C GLY A 403 -25.03 29.77 -15.88
N ILE A 404 -25.53 28.74 -16.53
CA ILE A 404 -24.76 27.52 -16.83
C ILE A 404 -24.53 27.44 -18.34
N VAL A 405 -23.29 27.33 -18.77
CA VAL A 405 -22.94 26.98 -20.14
C VAL A 405 -22.50 25.53 -20.19
N THR A 406 -23.18 24.76 -21.03
CA THR A 406 -22.85 23.34 -21.29
C THR A 406 -22.20 23.24 -22.65
N ILE A 407 -20.96 22.76 -22.67
CA ILE A 407 -20.08 22.70 -23.84
C ILE A 407 -19.95 21.25 -24.26
N ALA A 408 -20.37 20.90 -25.46
CA ALA A 408 -20.15 19.58 -26.04
C ALA A 408 -18.82 19.49 -26.78
N ILE A 409 -18.37 20.58 -27.41
CA ILE A 409 -17.15 20.68 -28.21
C ILE A 409 -16.35 21.84 -27.65
N ALA A 410 -15.13 21.58 -27.20
CA ALA A 410 -14.22 22.61 -26.71
C ALA A 410 -13.93 23.67 -27.77
N GLY A 411 -13.88 24.95 -27.36
CA GLY A 411 -13.67 26.10 -28.21
C GLY A 411 -14.98 26.76 -28.67
N THR A 412 -16.17 26.27 -28.27
CA THR A 412 -17.45 26.79 -28.73
C THR A 412 -18.20 27.67 -27.72
N MET A 413 -17.62 27.90 -26.52
CA MET A 413 -18.27 28.61 -25.42
C MET A 413 -18.80 29.99 -25.83
N LYS A 414 -18.03 30.77 -26.60
CA LYS A 414 -18.43 32.13 -27.03
C LYS A 414 -19.71 32.11 -27.87
N GLU A 415 -19.83 31.11 -28.75
CA GLU A 415 -21.00 30.95 -29.63
C GLU A 415 -22.24 30.60 -28.81
N LEU A 416 -22.08 29.73 -27.79
CA LEU A 416 -23.14 29.32 -26.88
C LEU A 416 -23.64 30.48 -25.98
N LEU A 417 -22.69 31.31 -25.47
CA LEU A 417 -23.02 32.47 -24.63
C LEU A 417 -23.66 33.63 -25.40
N GLY A 418 -23.48 33.69 -26.72
CA GLY A 418 -24.00 34.77 -27.57
C GLY A 418 -23.25 36.10 -27.40
N ASP A 419 -23.86 37.19 -27.88
CA ASP A 419 -23.21 38.51 -27.95
C ASP A 419 -23.16 39.24 -26.59
N ASP A 420 -24.07 38.90 -25.68
CA ASP A 420 -24.16 39.52 -24.36
C ASP A 420 -23.24 38.90 -23.29
N TYR A 421 -22.31 38.00 -23.67
CA TYR A 421 -21.42 37.25 -22.77
C TYR A 421 -20.62 38.14 -21.80
N LEU A 422 -20.27 39.36 -22.18
CA LEU A 422 -19.58 40.34 -21.32
C LEU A 422 -20.43 40.88 -20.17
N ASN A 423 -21.77 40.72 -20.23
CA ASN A 423 -22.67 41.12 -19.16
C ASN A 423 -22.88 40.06 -18.06
N ILE A 424 -22.43 38.86 -18.28
CA ILE A 424 -22.54 37.75 -17.32
C ILE A 424 -21.69 38.06 -16.10
N THR A 425 -22.25 37.92 -14.90
CA THR A 425 -21.56 38.18 -13.63
C THR A 425 -21.17 36.92 -12.87
N SER A 426 -21.91 35.83 -13.12
CA SER A 426 -21.63 34.49 -12.55
C SER A 426 -21.84 33.45 -13.62
N LEU A 427 -20.89 32.52 -13.76
CA LEU A 427 -20.93 31.48 -14.79
C LEU A 427 -20.50 30.15 -14.21
N LYS A 428 -21.30 29.12 -14.46
CA LYS A 428 -20.89 27.73 -14.31
C LYS A 428 -20.60 27.15 -15.70
N VAL A 429 -19.50 26.45 -15.86
CA VAL A 429 -19.10 25.78 -17.08
C VAL A 429 -19.16 24.28 -16.90
N VAL A 430 -19.84 23.59 -17.81
CA VAL A 430 -19.95 22.13 -17.83
C VAL A 430 -19.39 21.63 -19.16
N GLY A 431 -18.56 20.60 -19.11
CA GLY A 431 -17.97 19.99 -20.31
C GLY A 431 -16.54 20.46 -20.63
N PRO A 432 -16.01 20.09 -21.82
CA PRO A 432 -14.62 20.35 -22.17
C PRO A 432 -14.39 21.82 -22.58
N ILE A 433 -13.29 22.41 -22.09
CA ILE A 433 -12.84 23.75 -22.45
C ILE A 433 -11.38 23.71 -22.94
N ASN A 434 -11.06 24.48 -23.97
CA ASN A 434 -9.71 24.60 -24.49
C ASN A 434 -9.22 26.09 -24.46
N GLY A 435 -8.10 26.35 -25.12
CA GLY A 435 -7.49 27.69 -25.15
C GLY A 435 -8.41 28.79 -25.67
N ASP A 436 -9.28 28.50 -26.63
CA ASP A 436 -10.25 29.48 -27.16
C ASP A 436 -11.31 29.84 -26.12
N ASP A 437 -11.83 28.87 -25.37
CA ASP A 437 -12.79 29.11 -24.29
C ASP A 437 -12.14 29.90 -23.15
N VAL A 438 -10.93 29.52 -22.74
CA VAL A 438 -10.17 30.23 -21.68
C VAL A 438 -9.87 31.66 -22.09
N TYR A 439 -9.58 31.92 -23.37
CA TYR A 439 -9.41 33.28 -23.89
C TYR A 439 -10.63 34.16 -23.63
N TYR A 440 -11.83 33.63 -23.90
CA TYR A 440 -13.08 34.38 -23.66
C TYR A 440 -13.41 34.50 -22.17
N LEU A 441 -13.14 33.46 -21.36
CA LEU A 441 -13.26 33.55 -19.90
C LEU A 441 -12.36 34.64 -19.32
N ARG A 442 -11.10 34.75 -19.78
CA ARG A 442 -10.21 35.82 -19.36
C ARG A 442 -10.77 37.21 -19.74
N LYS A 443 -11.35 37.35 -20.91
CA LYS A 443 -11.99 38.60 -21.35
C LYS A 443 -13.18 38.97 -20.45
N MET A 444 -14.04 38.01 -20.13
CA MET A 444 -15.16 38.19 -19.21
C MET A 444 -14.71 38.57 -17.79
N LEU A 445 -13.56 38.05 -17.35
CA LEU A 445 -12.97 38.25 -16.04
C LEU A 445 -12.08 39.52 -15.94
N GLY A 446 -11.98 40.32 -17.00
CA GLY A 446 -11.13 41.53 -17.00
C GLY A 446 -9.63 41.23 -17.06
N GLY A 447 -9.22 40.27 -17.87
CA GLY A 447 -7.83 39.89 -18.03
C GLY A 447 -6.98 41.01 -18.64
N SER A 448 -5.76 41.17 -18.16
CA SER A 448 -4.83 42.28 -18.52
C SER A 448 -4.40 42.29 -19.98
N ASN A 449 -4.62 41.22 -20.73
CA ASN A 449 -4.37 41.16 -22.17
C ASN A 449 -5.45 41.87 -23.01
N PHE A 450 -6.51 42.43 -22.39
CA PHE A 450 -7.60 43.18 -23.04
C PHE A 450 -7.60 44.63 -22.56
N SER A 451 -8.18 45.54 -23.38
CA SER A 451 -8.48 46.90 -22.98
C SER A 451 -9.60 46.90 -21.91
N GLU A 452 -9.50 47.80 -20.90
CA GLU A 452 -10.53 47.88 -19.84
C GLU A 452 -11.94 48.16 -20.40
N VAL A 453 -12.07 48.77 -21.58
CA VAL A 453 -13.33 48.99 -22.24
C VAL A 453 -13.95 47.73 -22.84
N ASP A 454 -13.11 46.68 -23.00
CA ASP A 454 -13.51 45.38 -23.52
C ASP A 454 -13.73 44.34 -22.42
N TRP A 455 -13.55 44.71 -21.14
CA TRP A 455 -13.71 43.78 -20.01
C TRP A 455 -15.18 43.45 -19.78
N GLY A 456 -15.42 42.17 -19.50
CA GLY A 456 -16.72 41.72 -19.04
C GLY A 456 -16.94 41.98 -17.55
N LYS A 457 -18.02 41.49 -17.03
CA LYS A 457 -18.48 41.68 -15.64
C LYS A 457 -18.44 40.40 -14.79
N LEU A 458 -17.82 39.32 -15.31
CA LEU A 458 -17.76 38.03 -14.62
C LEU A 458 -16.89 38.16 -13.37
N THR A 459 -17.44 37.77 -12.23
CA THR A 459 -16.76 37.80 -10.92
C THR A 459 -16.71 36.43 -10.28
N THR A 460 -17.66 35.56 -10.60
CA THR A 460 -17.77 34.20 -10.03
C THR A 460 -17.74 33.17 -11.14
N LEU A 461 -16.81 32.26 -11.08
CA LEU A 461 -16.60 31.20 -12.07
C LEU A 461 -16.58 29.83 -11.40
N ASP A 462 -17.50 28.96 -11.80
CA ASP A 462 -17.57 27.58 -11.36
C ASP A 462 -17.16 26.66 -12.54
N LEU A 463 -16.00 26.03 -12.39
CA LEU A 463 -15.46 25.05 -13.33
C LEU A 463 -15.51 23.62 -12.77
N SER A 464 -16.22 23.38 -11.67
CA SER A 464 -16.24 22.07 -10.99
C SER A 464 -16.60 20.90 -11.93
N GLU A 465 -17.46 21.15 -12.91
CA GLU A 465 -17.89 20.15 -13.91
C GLU A 465 -17.28 20.39 -15.30
N ALA A 466 -16.31 21.30 -15.39
CA ALA A 466 -15.51 21.49 -16.60
C ALA A 466 -14.33 20.53 -16.65
N SER A 467 -13.86 20.22 -17.85
CA SER A 467 -12.57 19.55 -18.08
C SER A 467 -11.72 20.39 -19.02
N ILE A 468 -10.49 20.68 -18.60
CA ILE A 468 -9.54 21.37 -19.48
C ILE A 468 -8.96 20.35 -20.44
N VAL A 469 -9.02 20.64 -21.73
CA VAL A 469 -8.48 19.80 -22.79
C VAL A 469 -7.45 20.56 -23.62
N GLU A 470 -6.47 19.85 -24.13
CA GLU A 470 -5.49 20.40 -25.07
C GLU A 470 -6.18 20.90 -26.35
N GLY A 471 -5.73 22.01 -26.88
CA GLY A 471 -6.20 22.56 -28.16
C GLY A 471 -6.64 24.00 -28.09
N GLY A 472 -7.22 24.50 -29.18
CA GLY A 472 -7.54 25.90 -29.34
C GLY A 472 -6.34 26.82 -29.52
N GLY A 473 -6.58 28.12 -29.54
CA GLY A 473 -5.57 29.16 -29.60
C GLY A 473 -4.91 29.42 -28.24
N ALA A 474 -3.92 30.31 -28.22
CA ALA A 474 -3.33 30.79 -26.99
C ALA A 474 -4.35 31.63 -26.21
N TYR A 475 -4.58 31.32 -24.93
CA TYR A 475 -5.47 32.12 -24.07
C TYR A 475 -4.83 33.43 -23.58
N THR A 476 -3.51 33.59 -23.74
CA THR A 476 -2.80 34.85 -23.50
C THR A 476 -1.66 35.01 -24.47
N ASP A 477 -1.46 36.25 -24.95
CA ASP A 477 -0.41 36.60 -25.92
C ASP A 477 0.33 37.90 -25.54
N LYS A 478 0.28 38.32 -24.26
CA LYS A 478 0.78 39.62 -23.83
C LYS A 478 2.24 39.83 -24.19
N LYS A 479 2.50 40.88 -24.99
CA LYS A 479 3.81 41.39 -25.34
C LYS A 479 4.26 42.43 -24.30
N GLY A 480 4.99 41.98 -23.31
CA GLY A 480 5.63 42.90 -22.37
C GLY A 480 5.99 42.24 -21.04
N TYR A 481 7.30 42.14 -20.76
CA TYR A 481 7.86 41.36 -19.67
C TYR A 481 7.61 39.84 -19.77
N VAL A 482 8.38 39.20 -20.68
CA VAL A 482 8.58 37.71 -20.76
C VAL A 482 7.29 36.90 -20.55
N TYR A 483 6.35 36.99 -21.47
CA TYR A 483 5.23 36.07 -21.51
C TYR A 483 5.39 35.11 -22.69
N THR A 484 5.46 33.85 -22.40
CA THR A 484 5.21 32.78 -23.36
C THR A 484 3.71 32.72 -23.63
N LYS A 485 3.30 32.37 -24.82
CA LYS A 485 1.88 32.11 -25.14
C LYS A 485 1.39 30.96 -24.27
N GLY A 486 0.33 31.18 -23.48
CA GLY A 486 -0.30 30.13 -22.69
C GLY A 486 -1.23 29.30 -23.56
N TYR A 487 -1.08 27.99 -23.53
CA TYR A 487 -1.92 27.00 -24.17
C TYR A 487 -2.51 26.07 -23.13
N THR A 488 -3.68 25.50 -23.40
CA THR A 488 -4.27 24.49 -22.50
C THR A 488 -3.59 23.14 -22.68
N GLU A 489 -3.43 22.46 -21.56
CA GLU A 489 -3.01 21.06 -21.45
C GLU A 489 -4.09 20.29 -20.69
N ASN A 490 -4.22 18.99 -20.96
CA ASN A 490 -5.28 18.19 -20.38
C ASN A 490 -5.25 18.20 -18.85
N ASN A 491 -6.36 18.63 -18.24
CA ASN A 491 -6.57 18.68 -16.80
C ASN A 491 -5.54 19.52 -16.01
N ILE A 492 -4.95 20.52 -16.63
CA ILE A 492 -3.96 21.42 -16.02
C ILE A 492 -4.51 22.84 -15.96
N ILE A 493 -4.48 23.46 -14.79
CA ILE A 493 -4.62 24.91 -14.67
C ILE A 493 -3.29 25.52 -15.15
N GLY A 494 -3.27 25.94 -16.39
CA GLY A 494 -2.06 26.32 -17.11
C GLY A 494 -1.37 27.58 -16.55
N GLU A 495 -0.15 27.77 -16.97
CA GLU A 495 0.67 28.94 -16.61
C GLU A 495 -0.02 30.24 -17.05
N TYR A 496 -0.17 31.22 -16.16
CA TYR A 496 -0.90 32.48 -16.33
C TYR A 496 -2.38 32.35 -16.74
N MET A 497 -3.01 31.19 -16.59
CA MET A 497 -4.37 30.94 -17.12
C MET A 497 -5.41 31.91 -16.61
N PHE A 498 -5.38 32.30 -15.33
CA PHE A 498 -6.24 33.29 -14.71
C PHE A 498 -5.47 34.45 -14.06
N SER A 499 -4.20 34.59 -14.43
CA SER A 499 -3.36 35.68 -13.97
C SER A 499 -3.94 37.01 -14.42
N GLU A 500 -3.85 38.03 -13.54
CA GLU A 500 -4.27 39.41 -13.82
C GLU A 500 -5.72 39.55 -14.34
N CYS A 501 -6.61 38.64 -13.90
CA CYS A 501 -8.05 38.76 -14.13
C CYS A 501 -8.68 39.65 -13.05
N ALA A 502 -8.71 40.98 -13.29
CA ALA A 502 -9.04 42.01 -12.30
C ALA A 502 -10.42 41.86 -11.64
N ASN A 503 -11.40 41.27 -12.32
CA ASN A 503 -12.77 41.07 -11.83
C ASN A 503 -13.02 39.76 -11.11
N LEU A 504 -12.11 38.78 -11.25
CA LEU A 504 -12.27 37.45 -10.65
C LEU A 504 -12.27 37.53 -9.12
N GLN A 505 -13.39 37.23 -8.50
CA GLN A 505 -13.56 37.24 -7.05
C GLN A 505 -13.62 35.82 -6.48
N SER A 506 -14.30 34.91 -7.14
CA SER A 506 -14.46 33.54 -6.68
C SER A 506 -14.31 32.55 -7.82
N ILE A 507 -13.58 31.48 -7.59
CA ILE A 507 -13.44 30.38 -8.55
C ILE A 507 -13.52 29.03 -7.86
N ILE A 508 -14.22 28.09 -8.49
CA ILE A 508 -14.14 26.65 -8.19
C ILE A 508 -13.40 25.99 -9.35
N LEU A 509 -12.30 25.34 -9.04
CA LEU A 509 -11.47 24.66 -10.05
C LEU A 509 -12.11 23.36 -10.53
N PRO A 510 -11.77 22.88 -11.74
CA PRO A 510 -12.26 21.60 -12.23
C PRO A 510 -11.90 20.45 -11.27
N ASN A 511 -12.86 19.57 -11.03
CA ASN A 511 -12.61 18.36 -10.24
C ASN A 511 -11.58 17.43 -10.90
N THR A 512 -11.42 17.57 -12.22
CA THR A 512 -10.43 16.80 -13.02
C THR A 512 -9.03 17.42 -13.01
N ALA A 513 -8.85 18.65 -12.51
CA ALA A 513 -7.57 19.34 -12.52
C ALA A 513 -6.55 18.60 -11.65
N ILE A 514 -5.37 18.28 -12.22
CA ILE A 514 -4.29 17.53 -11.57
C ILE A 514 -3.14 18.42 -11.10
N SER A 515 -3.00 19.62 -11.66
CA SER A 515 -2.00 20.59 -11.22
C SER A 515 -2.46 22.03 -11.45
N ILE A 516 -1.91 22.92 -10.62
CA ILE A 516 -1.99 24.38 -10.79
C ILE A 516 -0.58 24.84 -11.11
N ASN A 517 -0.35 25.30 -12.34
CA ASN A 517 0.97 25.67 -12.81
C ASN A 517 1.37 27.09 -12.36
N SER A 518 2.63 27.46 -12.70
CA SER A 518 3.22 28.73 -12.26
C SER A 518 2.40 29.93 -12.70
N TYR A 519 2.25 30.91 -11.79
CA TYR A 519 1.50 32.15 -12.04
C TYR A 519 0.04 31.94 -12.48
N ALA A 520 -0.56 30.78 -12.28
CA ALA A 520 -1.93 30.50 -12.77
C ALA A 520 -2.94 31.57 -12.37
N PHE A 521 -2.85 32.09 -11.14
CA PHE A 521 -3.64 33.20 -10.58
C PHE A 521 -2.77 34.37 -10.14
N GLY A 522 -1.44 34.18 -10.14
CA GLY A 522 -0.49 35.17 -9.68
C GLY A 522 -0.56 36.46 -10.50
N SER A 523 -0.33 37.59 -9.85
CA SER A 523 -0.27 38.87 -10.52
C SER A 523 1.08 39.57 -10.29
N HIS A 524 1.34 40.61 -11.09
CA HIS A 524 2.45 41.49 -10.80
C HIS A 524 2.05 42.54 -9.76
N PHE A 525 3.04 43.03 -9.01
CA PHE A 525 2.89 44.00 -7.91
C PHE A 525 1.96 45.19 -8.20
N TYR A 526 1.79 45.59 -9.47
CA TYR A 526 0.99 46.75 -9.88
C TYR A 526 -0.44 46.38 -10.30
N PHE A 527 -0.81 45.11 -10.37
CA PHE A 527 -2.15 44.68 -10.79
C PHE A 527 -3.00 44.34 -9.58
N LYS A 528 -4.20 44.94 -9.52
CA LYS A 528 -5.16 44.68 -8.49
C LYS A 528 -5.74 43.28 -8.70
N ASN A 529 -5.47 42.37 -7.78
CA ASN A 529 -6.09 41.05 -7.73
C ASN A 529 -7.32 41.09 -6.85
N SER A 530 -8.48 40.66 -7.38
CA SER A 530 -9.76 40.68 -6.65
C SER A 530 -10.14 39.30 -6.08
N LEU A 531 -9.36 38.24 -6.38
CA LEU A 531 -9.65 36.85 -5.98
C LEU A 531 -9.69 36.76 -4.44
N ASN A 532 -10.87 36.52 -3.91
CA ASN A 532 -11.09 36.38 -2.47
C ASN A 532 -11.37 34.94 -2.03
N SER A 533 -11.76 34.06 -2.96
CA SER A 533 -12.10 32.67 -2.70
C SER A 533 -11.67 31.76 -3.85
N VAL A 534 -10.98 30.67 -3.51
CA VAL A 534 -10.64 29.58 -4.43
C VAL A 534 -10.99 28.24 -3.78
N ILE A 535 -11.65 27.37 -4.53
CA ILE A 535 -11.86 25.98 -4.15
C ILE A 535 -10.97 25.10 -5.03
N ILE A 536 -10.02 24.43 -4.43
CA ILE A 536 -9.07 23.52 -5.09
C ILE A 536 -9.63 22.10 -5.02
N GLY A 537 -9.77 21.45 -6.19
CA GLY A 537 -10.30 20.10 -6.29
C GLY A 537 -9.33 19.03 -5.70
N ASN A 538 -9.92 17.91 -5.29
CA ASN A 538 -9.18 16.79 -4.65
C ASN A 538 -8.32 15.96 -5.62
N SER A 539 -8.24 16.32 -6.89
CA SER A 539 -7.35 15.69 -7.86
C SER A 539 -6.02 16.45 -8.04
N VAL A 540 -5.93 17.68 -7.52
CA VAL A 540 -4.73 18.52 -7.66
C VAL A 540 -3.60 17.94 -6.81
N THR A 541 -2.48 17.61 -7.46
CA THR A 541 -1.28 17.04 -6.83
C THR A 541 -0.17 18.04 -6.60
N SER A 542 -0.19 19.18 -7.30
CA SER A 542 0.85 20.21 -7.15
C SER A 542 0.31 21.63 -7.35
N ILE A 543 0.85 22.56 -6.57
CA ILE A 543 0.66 23.99 -6.72
C ILE A 543 2.02 24.56 -7.14
N GLY A 544 2.09 25.17 -8.32
CA GLY A 544 3.31 25.66 -8.94
C GLY A 544 3.82 26.97 -8.34
N ASP A 545 5.00 27.38 -8.82
CA ASP A 545 5.67 28.60 -8.38
C ASP A 545 4.83 29.85 -8.68
N ASN A 546 4.71 30.74 -7.71
CA ASN A 546 3.98 32.00 -7.86
C ASN A 546 2.48 31.81 -8.21
N ALA A 547 1.90 30.63 -8.05
CA ALA A 547 0.57 30.29 -8.54
C ALA A 547 -0.53 31.26 -8.08
N PHE A 548 -0.46 31.76 -6.83
CA PHE A 548 -1.36 32.75 -6.22
C PHE A 548 -0.62 33.98 -5.70
N GLN A 549 0.57 34.26 -6.25
CA GLN A 549 1.35 35.42 -5.85
C GLN A 549 0.55 36.74 -6.02
N PHE A 550 0.59 37.61 -5.00
CA PHE A 550 -0.16 38.89 -4.97
C PHE A 550 -1.69 38.74 -5.10
N CYS A 551 -2.25 37.61 -4.64
CA CYS A 551 -3.69 37.50 -4.49
C CYS A 551 -4.13 38.23 -3.20
N ASP A 552 -4.01 39.59 -3.21
CA ASP A 552 -4.18 40.44 -2.03
C ASP A 552 -5.59 40.38 -1.42
N SER A 553 -6.57 39.87 -2.14
CA SER A 553 -7.95 39.76 -1.67
C SER A 553 -8.29 38.38 -1.10
N LEU A 554 -7.42 37.38 -1.29
CA LEU A 554 -7.64 36.02 -0.84
C LEU A 554 -7.68 35.94 0.70
N THR A 555 -8.75 35.40 1.26
CA THR A 555 -8.99 35.42 2.70
C THR A 555 -8.66 34.11 3.42
N SER A 556 -8.86 33.02 2.74
CA SER A 556 -8.55 31.66 3.24
C SER A 556 -8.30 30.70 2.08
N VAL A 557 -7.47 29.70 2.32
CA VAL A 557 -7.23 28.61 1.38
C VAL A 557 -7.20 27.29 2.13
N ASN A 558 -7.91 26.31 1.59
CA ASN A 558 -7.80 24.93 2.00
C ASN A 558 -7.03 24.17 0.91
N ILE A 559 -5.81 23.71 1.23
CA ILE A 559 -5.00 22.88 0.34
C ILE A 559 -5.38 21.42 0.59
N PRO A 560 -5.98 20.74 -0.40
CA PRO A 560 -6.48 19.38 -0.20
C PRO A 560 -5.37 18.36 0.02
N ASN A 561 -5.73 17.21 0.60
CA ASN A 561 -4.79 16.11 0.86
C ASN A 561 -4.17 15.51 -0.42
N SER A 562 -4.72 15.75 -1.59
CA SER A 562 -4.13 15.31 -2.86
C SER A 562 -2.84 16.04 -3.22
N VAL A 563 -2.63 17.26 -2.69
CA VAL A 563 -1.45 18.09 -2.99
C VAL A 563 -0.22 17.51 -2.29
N ILE A 564 0.84 17.34 -3.05
CA ILE A 564 2.15 16.83 -2.60
C ILE A 564 3.15 17.97 -2.41
N THR A 565 3.13 18.98 -3.30
CA THR A 565 4.10 20.08 -3.30
C THR A 565 3.44 21.43 -3.44
N ILE A 566 3.96 22.40 -2.69
CA ILE A 566 3.64 23.83 -2.82
C ILE A 566 4.92 24.51 -3.30
N GLY A 567 4.84 25.17 -4.45
CA GLY A 567 5.98 25.81 -5.12
C GLY A 567 6.48 27.07 -4.44
N GLN A 568 7.58 27.60 -4.95
CA GLN A 568 8.19 28.85 -4.49
C GLN A 568 7.24 30.03 -4.71
N PHE A 569 7.13 30.93 -3.73
CA PHE A 569 6.29 32.14 -3.81
C PHE A 569 4.80 31.82 -4.10
N ALA A 570 4.33 30.61 -3.91
CA ALA A 570 3.00 30.17 -4.34
C ALA A 570 1.87 31.07 -3.82
N PHE A 571 1.94 31.55 -2.59
CA PHE A 571 1.01 32.50 -1.95
C PHE A 571 1.72 33.75 -1.42
N TYR A 572 2.85 34.12 -2.05
CA TYR A 572 3.63 35.30 -1.64
C TYR A 572 2.77 36.56 -1.68
N SER A 573 2.82 37.35 -0.60
CA SER A 573 2.09 38.61 -0.47
C SER A 573 0.57 38.48 -0.65
N CYS A 574 -0.05 37.40 -0.16
CA CYS A 574 -1.50 37.32 -0.02
C CYS A 574 -1.95 38.08 1.25
N GLU A 575 -1.97 39.41 1.17
CA GLU A 575 -2.06 40.31 2.33
C GLU A 575 -3.32 40.15 3.20
N LYS A 576 -4.44 39.64 2.63
CA LYS A 576 -5.69 39.41 3.38
C LYS A 576 -5.87 37.96 3.83
N LEU A 577 -4.94 37.07 3.52
CA LEU A 577 -5.03 35.67 3.92
C LEU A 577 -4.97 35.56 5.46
N THR A 578 -6.05 35.09 6.07
CA THR A 578 -6.17 35.00 7.54
C THR A 578 -5.92 33.59 8.06
N SER A 579 -6.21 32.58 7.24
CA SER A 579 -6.02 31.18 7.62
C SER A 579 -5.66 30.31 6.42
N ILE A 580 -4.87 29.28 6.70
CA ILE A 580 -4.55 28.26 5.72
C ILE A 580 -4.60 26.88 6.35
N VAL A 581 -5.15 25.92 5.59
CA VAL A 581 -5.10 24.50 5.92
C VAL A 581 -4.22 23.82 4.88
N ILE A 582 -3.14 23.18 5.33
CA ILE A 582 -2.21 22.43 4.48
C ILE A 582 -2.57 20.95 4.58
N GLY A 583 -2.83 20.33 3.43
CA GLY A 583 -3.23 18.95 3.33
C GLY A 583 -2.19 17.96 3.87
N ASP A 584 -2.66 16.82 4.37
CA ASP A 584 -1.78 15.86 5.07
C ASP A 584 -0.70 15.24 4.17
N ASN A 585 -0.87 15.21 2.84
CA ASN A 585 0.13 14.63 1.92
C ASN A 585 1.14 15.65 1.37
N VAL A 586 1.04 16.92 1.74
CA VAL A 586 2.04 17.90 1.37
C VAL A 586 3.38 17.52 2.01
N THR A 587 4.42 17.38 1.19
CA THR A 587 5.76 17.00 1.64
C THR A 587 6.71 18.19 1.67
N THR A 588 6.51 19.15 0.77
CA THR A 588 7.42 20.31 0.59
C THR A 588 6.66 21.61 0.47
N ILE A 589 7.10 22.60 1.21
CA ILE A 589 6.66 24.01 1.10
C ILE A 589 7.86 24.81 0.60
N GLY A 590 7.75 25.36 -0.60
CA GLY A 590 8.83 26.03 -1.31
C GLY A 590 9.24 27.36 -0.70
N GLU A 591 10.36 27.91 -1.22
CA GLU A 591 10.92 29.20 -0.80
C GLU A 591 9.88 30.31 -0.85
N SER A 592 9.75 31.07 0.23
CA SER A 592 8.87 32.25 0.34
C SER A 592 7.40 31.94 0.01
N ALA A 593 6.96 30.67 0.09
CA ALA A 593 5.63 30.26 -0.36
C ALA A 593 4.47 31.06 0.27
N PHE A 594 4.57 31.44 1.54
CA PHE A 594 3.59 32.26 2.28
C PHE A 594 4.19 33.56 2.81
N SER A 595 5.38 33.94 2.33
CA SER A 595 6.03 35.16 2.79
C SER A 595 5.15 36.38 2.56
N SER A 596 5.17 37.31 3.49
CA SER A 596 4.38 38.55 3.46
C SER A 596 2.86 38.35 3.47
N CYS A 597 2.35 37.26 4.03
CA CYS A 597 0.95 37.09 4.37
C CYS A 597 0.64 37.82 5.68
N GLU A 598 0.59 39.18 5.66
CA GLU A 598 0.59 40.04 6.85
C GLU A 598 -0.58 39.83 7.81
N LYS A 599 -1.71 39.27 7.32
CA LYS A 599 -2.92 38.99 8.13
C LYS A 599 -3.11 37.53 8.47
N LEU A 600 -2.16 36.67 8.13
CA LEU A 600 -2.25 35.23 8.42
C LEU A 600 -2.16 35.03 9.94
N THR A 601 -3.24 34.58 10.56
CA THR A 601 -3.34 34.39 12.01
C THR A 601 -3.29 32.93 12.42
N SER A 602 -3.73 32.02 11.55
CA SER A 602 -3.80 30.58 11.86
C SER A 602 -3.33 29.71 10.70
N ILE A 603 -2.56 28.67 11.06
CA ILE A 603 -2.03 27.68 10.13
C ILE A 603 -2.36 26.31 10.68
N THR A 604 -2.97 25.44 9.84
CA THR A 604 -3.07 24.02 10.13
C THR A 604 -2.07 23.28 9.25
N MET A 605 -1.13 22.55 9.87
CA MET A 605 -0.05 21.85 9.18
C MET A 605 -0.41 20.41 8.92
N GLY A 606 -0.15 19.94 7.70
CA GLY A 606 -0.31 18.54 7.33
C GLY A 606 0.79 17.64 7.93
N ASN A 607 0.50 16.35 8.08
CA ASN A 607 1.38 15.41 8.80
C ASN A 607 2.64 14.96 8.03
N ASN A 608 2.64 15.07 6.69
CA ASN A 608 3.77 14.57 5.88
C ASN A 608 4.72 15.67 5.42
N VAL A 609 4.57 16.89 5.93
CA VAL A 609 5.52 17.97 5.62
C VAL A 609 6.89 17.60 6.15
N SER A 610 7.85 17.44 5.24
CA SER A 610 9.23 17.05 5.55
C SER A 610 10.23 18.19 5.36
N SER A 611 9.92 19.16 4.48
CA SER A 611 10.78 20.32 4.20
C SER A 611 9.96 21.60 4.08
N ILE A 612 10.45 22.65 4.72
CA ILE A 612 9.96 24.03 4.58
C ILE A 612 11.17 24.91 4.24
N ASP A 613 11.18 25.38 3.00
CA ASP A 613 12.33 26.07 2.45
C ASP A 613 12.46 27.51 2.97
N ASN A 614 13.55 28.14 2.57
CA ASN A 614 13.93 29.47 3.05
C ASN A 614 12.79 30.51 2.95
N ASN A 615 12.59 31.27 4.03
CA ASN A 615 11.63 32.39 4.10
C ASN A 615 10.15 32.01 3.86
N ALA A 616 9.79 30.72 3.93
CA ALA A 616 8.43 30.28 3.58
C ALA A 616 7.32 31.04 4.34
N PHE A 617 7.56 31.42 5.60
CA PHE A 617 6.62 32.21 6.43
C PHE A 617 7.23 33.56 6.89
N ALA A 618 8.21 34.08 6.15
CA ALA A 618 8.80 35.39 6.48
C ALA A 618 7.74 36.50 6.44
N ALA A 619 7.85 37.46 7.37
CA ALA A 619 6.91 38.58 7.51
C ALA A 619 5.42 38.16 7.75
N CYS A 620 5.15 36.98 8.27
CA CYS A 620 3.84 36.55 8.73
C CYS A 620 3.62 36.92 10.22
N HIS A 621 3.79 38.18 10.56
CA HIS A 621 3.84 38.67 11.97
C HIS A 621 2.51 38.53 12.72
N ALA A 622 1.39 38.28 12.05
CA ALA A 622 0.09 38.11 12.67
C ALA A 622 -0.21 36.65 13.07
N VAL A 623 0.66 35.69 12.76
CA VAL A 623 0.44 34.31 13.13
C VAL A 623 0.46 34.15 14.62
N THR A 624 -0.65 33.69 15.19
CA THR A 624 -0.81 33.47 16.63
C THR A 624 -1.02 31.99 16.97
N SER A 625 -1.39 31.18 15.98
CA SER A 625 -1.65 29.76 16.20
C SER A 625 -1.19 28.89 15.03
N VAL A 626 -0.47 27.83 15.38
CA VAL A 626 -0.09 26.76 14.47
C VAL A 626 -0.66 25.46 15.02
N SER A 627 -1.53 24.80 14.27
CA SER A 627 -2.18 23.56 14.66
C SER A 627 -1.55 22.38 13.94
N ILE A 628 -1.20 21.35 14.68
CA ILE A 628 -0.65 20.08 14.19
C ILE A 628 -1.49 18.92 14.74
N LYS A 629 -1.43 17.78 14.08
CA LYS A 629 -2.10 16.55 14.51
C LYS A 629 -1.12 15.57 15.18
N ASP A 630 0.18 15.71 14.88
CA ASP A 630 1.22 14.79 15.35
C ASP A 630 2.53 15.53 15.62
N ILE A 631 3.05 15.38 16.83
CA ILE A 631 4.33 15.97 17.27
C ILE A 631 5.51 15.30 16.57
N SER A 632 5.45 13.99 16.35
CA SER A 632 6.54 13.25 15.70
C SER A 632 6.80 13.77 14.29
N SER A 633 5.73 13.97 13.52
CA SER A 633 5.80 14.58 12.19
C SER A 633 6.38 15.99 12.23
N TRP A 634 5.97 16.82 13.19
CA TRP A 634 6.49 18.16 13.36
C TRP A 634 8.00 18.17 13.64
N CYS A 635 8.47 17.32 14.54
CA CYS A 635 9.89 17.21 14.89
C CYS A 635 10.80 16.80 13.72
N LYS A 636 10.24 16.16 12.70
CA LYS A 636 10.96 15.70 11.50
C LYS A 636 11.07 16.74 10.40
N ILE A 637 10.34 17.87 10.51
CA ILE A 637 10.36 18.92 9.49
C ILE A 637 11.76 19.55 9.41
N GLN A 638 12.31 19.58 8.20
CA GLN A 638 13.52 20.32 7.88
C GLN A 638 13.15 21.77 7.62
N PHE A 639 13.54 22.67 8.53
CA PHE A 639 13.44 24.12 8.35
C PHE A 639 14.79 24.66 7.91
N ASP A 640 14.85 25.39 6.79
CA ASP A 640 16.10 25.95 6.30
C ASP A 640 16.62 27.09 7.19
N PHE A 641 15.70 27.95 7.65
CA PHE A 641 15.99 29.09 8.53
C PHE A 641 14.85 29.31 9.54
N SER A 642 15.05 30.21 10.50
CA SER A 642 14.00 30.62 11.44
C SER A 642 12.76 31.18 10.72
N SER A 643 12.97 31.93 9.64
CA SER A 643 11.89 32.46 8.78
C SER A 643 11.10 31.42 7.99
N SER A 644 11.59 30.18 7.94
CA SER A 644 10.85 29.06 7.38
C SER A 644 9.81 28.52 8.35
N ASN A 645 10.04 28.66 9.65
CA ASN A 645 9.13 28.16 10.68
C ASN A 645 7.96 29.14 10.91
N PRO A 646 6.70 28.67 10.81
CA PRO A 646 5.54 29.54 11.07
C PRO A 646 5.41 30.02 12.53
N LEU A 647 6.16 29.43 13.48
CA LEU A 647 6.25 29.92 14.87
C LEU A 647 7.10 31.18 15.01
N ASN A 648 7.83 31.60 13.99
CA ASN A 648 8.81 32.66 14.01
C ASN A 648 8.28 34.01 14.57
N GLY A 649 6.98 34.25 14.55
CA GLY A 649 6.32 35.43 15.10
C GLY A 649 5.96 35.36 16.61
N GLY A 650 6.30 34.30 17.32
CA GLY A 650 5.85 34.06 18.70
C GLY A 650 4.44 33.38 18.70
N ALA A 651 4.19 32.52 17.76
CA ALA A 651 2.93 31.82 17.70
C ALA A 651 2.88 30.63 18.67
N LYS A 652 1.66 30.29 19.10
CA LYS A 652 1.38 29.11 19.91
C LYS A 652 1.21 27.88 19.09
N LEU A 653 1.75 26.76 19.56
CA LEU A 653 1.60 25.44 18.95
C LEU A 653 0.43 24.67 19.61
N TYR A 654 -0.46 24.14 18.80
CA TYR A 654 -1.63 23.35 19.22
C TYR A 654 -1.51 21.93 18.69
N LEU A 655 -1.70 20.95 19.54
CA LEU A 655 -1.79 19.54 19.17
C LEU A 655 -3.26 19.10 19.24
N ASN A 656 -3.84 18.67 18.12
CA ASN A 656 -5.25 18.25 18.03
C ASN A 656 -6.22 19.31 18.59
N ASN A 657 -5.96 20.60 18.33
CA ASN A 657 -6.68 21.78 18.82
C ASN A 657 -6.54 22.08 20.33
N GLU A 658 -5.67 21.37 21.05
CA GLU A 658 -5.32 21.66 22.43
C GLU A 658 -3.98 22.39 22.49
N GLU A 659 -3.87 23.41 23.35
CA GLU A 659 -2.63 24.19 23.49
C GLU A 659 -1.53 23.32 24.11
N LEU A 660 -0.37 23.24 23.44
CA LEU A 660 0.74 22.39 23.84
C LEU A 660 1.64 23.12 24.87
N ASN A 661 1.31 23.01 26.15
CA ASN A 661 2.10 23.65 27.20
C ASN A 661 3.26 22.78 27.71
N GLU A 662 3.16 21.47 27.60
CA GLU A 662 4.23 20.52 27.95
C GLU A 662 4.55 19.67 26.70
N LEU A 663 5.78 19.79 26.23
CA LEU A 663 6.29 18.99 25.12
C LEU A 663 6.97 17.73 25.68
N LYS A 664 6.39 16.58 25.42
CA LYS A 664 7.06 15.29 25.53
C LYS A 664 7.43 14.83 24.12
N VAL A 665 8.73 14.80 23.84
CA VAL A 665 9.21 14.35 22.53
C VAL A 665 8.84 12.88 22.34
N PRO A 666 8.15 12.50 21.26
CA PRO A 666 7.73 11.10 21.00
C PRO A 666 8.92 10.15 20.83
N GLU A 667 8.74 8.88 21.22
CA GLU A 667 9.80 7.86 21.26
C GLU A 667 10.42 7.52 19.88
N ASP A 668 9.72 7.81 18.79
CA ASP A 668 10.22 7.61 17.42
C ASP A 668 11.05 8.81 16.87
N VAL A 669 11.21 9.86 17.67
CA VAL A 669 12.02 11.04 17.31
C VAL A 669 13.46 10.80 17.81
N ILE A 670 14.38 10.64 16.89
CA ILE A 670 15.80 10.41 17.19
C ILE A 670 16.65 11.70 17.16
N GLU A 671 16.11 12.76 16.60
CA GLU A 671 16.77 14.05 16.46
C GLU A 671 15.72 15.17 16.46
N ILE A 672 15.96 16.26 17.20
CA ILE A 672 15.17 17.48 17.08
C ILE A 672 15.85 18.37 16.04
N LYS A 673 15.15 18.66 14.95
CA LYS A 673 15.68 19.42 13.81
C LYS A 673 15.93 20.88 14.15
N ASN A 674 16.77 21.54 13.32
CA ASN A 674 17.03 22.98 13.46
C ASN A 674 15.74 23.77 13.41
N TYR A 675 15.63 24.78 14.28
CA TYR A 675 14.49 25.70 14.36
C TYR A 675 13.14 25.07 14.69
N ALA A 676 13.05 23.79 15.06
CA ALA A 676 11.78 23.05 15.16
C ALA A 676 10.74 23.74 16.06
N PHE A 677 11.13 24.30 17.19
CA PHE A 677 10.26 25.02 18.13
C PHE A 677 10.72 26.47 18.33
N TYR A 678 11.42 27.04 17.34
CA TYR A 678 11.91 28.41 17.38
C TYR A 678 10.77 29.38 17.68
N ASN A 679 10.97 30.25 18.73
CA ASN A 679 10.02 31.26 19.16
C ASN A 679 8.61 30.74 19.48
N CYS A 680 8.51 29.54 20.05
CA CYS A 680 7.23 28.93 20.43
C CYS A 680 6.75 29.50 21.77
N ASP A 681 5.64 30.26 21.77
CA ASP A 681 5.22 31.09 22.88
C ASP A 681 4.21 30.43 23.84
N ASN A 682 4.19 29.10 23.93
CA ASN A 682 3.32 28.40 24.88
C ASN A 682 3.94 27.18 25.55
N ILE A 683 5.07 26.66 25.06
CA ILE A 683 5.73 25.50 25.69
C ILE A 683 6.45 25.95 26.95
N THR A 684 5.95 25.53 28.11
CA THR A 684 6.54 25.87 29.42
C THR A 684 7.52 24.83 29.93
N LYS A 685 7.38 23.56 29.41
CA LYS A 685 8.22 22.43 29.83
C LYS A 685 8.51 21.55 28.63
N VAL A 686 9.77 21.09 28.53
CA VAL A 686 10.23 20.17 27.50
C VAL A 686 10.83 18.92 28.15
N ILE A 687 10.41 17.74 27.71
CA ILE A 687 10.96 16.44 28.11
C ILE A 687 11.43 15.70 26.86
N ILE A 688 12.74 15.49 26.79
CA ILE A 688 13.40 14.79 25.69
C ILE A 688 13.84 13.42 26.21
N HIS A 689 13.35 12.32 25.58
CA HIS A 689 13.62 10.95 26.01
C HIS A 689 15.03 10.47 25.63
N ASP A 690 15.43 9.31 26.15
CA ASP A 690 16.77 8.74 25.98
C ASP A 690 17.10 8.30 24.52
N GLY A 691 16.13 8.17 23.63
CA GLY A 691 16.32 7.83 22.24
C GLY A 691 16.79 8.98 21.34
N VAL A 692 16.63 10.23 21.79
CA VAL A 692 17.09 11.41 21.03
C VAL A 692 18.61 11.52 21.13
N THR A 693 19.30 11.71 20.01
CA THR A 693 20.76 11.77 19.92
C THR A 693 21.31 13.20 19.83
N SER A 694 20.52 14.12 19.26
CA SER A 694 20.95 15.53 19.07
C SER A 694 19.79 16.51 19.10
N ILE A 695 20.09 17.73 19.54
CA ILE A 695 19.19 18.87 19.48
C ILE A 695 19.79 19.86 18.49
N GLY A 696 19.00 20.24 17.48
CA GLY A 696 19.42 21.08 16.37
C GLY A 696 19.70 22.54 16.76
N LYS A 697 20.30 23.28 15.83
CA LYS A 697 20.55 24.72 15.93
C LYS A 697 19.25 25.48 16.10
N ASP A 698 19.22 26.45 17.03
CA ASP A 698 18.08 27.35 17.32
C ASP A 698 16.76 26.57 17.57
N ALA A 699 16.82 25.29 17.99
CA ALA A 699 15.65 24.43 18.07
C ALA A 699 14.55 24.93 19.01
N PHE A 700 14.91 25.56 20.13
CA PHE A 700 14.04 26.18 21.14
C PHE A 700 14.44 27.61 21.44
N SER A 701 15.20 28.29 20.55
CA SER A 701 15.57 29.69 20.75
C SER A 701 14.31 30.56 20.82
N ASP A 702 14.38 31.62 21.64
CA ASP A 702 13.28 32.56 21.87
C ASP A 702 11.99 31.97 22.49
N CYS A 703 12.05 30.79 23.10
CA CYS A 703 10.92 30.23 23.85
C CYS A 703 10.73 30.96 25.18
N ASN A 704 10.10 32.13 25.14
CA ASN A 704 10.04 33.09 26.24
C ASN A 704 9.22 32.65 27.47
N VAL A 705 8.48 31.53 27.37
CA VAL A 705 7.68 30.96 28.48
C VAL A 705 8.24 29.64 28.99
N LEU A 706 9.32 29.14 28.40
CA LEU A 706 9.96 27.88 28.75
C LEU A 706 10.68 28.01 30.10
N THR A 707 10.25 27.21 31.07
CA THR A 707 10.80 27.28 32.47
C THR A 707 11.67 26.07 32.82
N GLU A 708 11.43 24.92 32.21
CA GLU A 708 12.09 23.66 32.56
C GLU A 708 12.39 22.82 31.30
N VAL A 709 13.60 22.26 31.24
CA VAL A 709 14.01 21.34 30.18
C VAL A 709 14.66 20.11 30.80
N THR A 710 14.19 18.93 30.44
CA THR A 710 14.82 17.65 30.76
C THR A 710 15.30 16.98 29.49
N ILE A 711 16.62 16.74 29.39
CA ILE A 711 17.27 16.12 28.22
C ILE A 711 17.74 14.73 28.61
N GLY A 712 17.28 13.74 27.87
CA GLY A 712 17.53 12.31 28.09
C GLY A 712 18.99 11.88 27.91
N ASN A 713 19.27 10.66 28.34
CA ASN A 713 20.62 10.10 28.37
C ASN A 713 21.23 9.80 26.99
N GLY A 714 20.44 9.77 25.92
CA GLY A 714 20.93 9.50 24.56
C GLY A 714 21.51 10.71 23.85
N VAL A 715 21.15 11.94 24.30
CA VAL A 715 21.62 13.17 23.65
C VAL A 715 23.11 13.33 23.83
N THR A 716 23.83 13.43 22.70
CA THR A 716 25.28 13.60 22.66
C THR A 716 25.70 15.03 22.35
N SER A 717 24.85 15.80 21.66
CA SER A 717 25.14 17.18 21.26
C SER A 717 23.94 18.10 21.35
N ILE A 718 24.21 19.35 21.77
CA ILE A 718 23.26 20.46 21.78
C ILE A 718 23.77 21.52 20.81
N GLY A 719 22.95 21.86 19.81
CA GLY A 719 23.29 22.78 18.73
C GLY A 719 23.46 24.23 19.15
N LYS A 720 24.00 25.02 18.23
CA LYS A 720 24.17 26.49 18.44
C LYS A 720 22.82 27.12 18.74
N ASN A 721 22.78 28.01 19.75
CA ASN A 721 21.59 28.77 20.19
C ASN A 721 20.38 27.87 20.53
N ALA A 722 20.55 26.61 20.78
CA ALA A 722 19.42 25.66 20.88
C ALA A 722 18.34 26.11 21.89
N PHE A 723 18.71 26.79 22.98
CA PHE A 723 17.83 27.37 24.01
C PHE A 723 18.16 28.86 24.26
N SER A 724 18.78 29.54 23.28
CA SER A 724 19.09 30.98 23.40
C SER A 724 17.81 31.78 23.64
N ASP A 725 17.95 32.86 24.45
CA ASP A 725 16.88 33.83 24.73
C ASP A 725 15.62 33.20 25.38
N CYS A 726 15.75 32.01 26.02
CA CYS A 726 14.72 31.44 26.89
C CYS A 726 14.75 32.15 28.26
N ASN A 727 14.24 33.37 28.29
CA ASN A 727 14.46 34.33 29.38
C ASN A 727 13.92 33.92 30.75
N VAL A 728 13.04 32.92 30.82
CA VAL A 728 12.46 32.37 32.06
C VAL A 728 12.87 30.93 32.33
N LEU A 729 13.81 30.38 31.56
CA LEU A 729 14.33 29.03 31.76
C LEU A 729 15.21 28.99 32.99
N THR A 730 14.69 28.36 34.05
CA THR A 730 15.36 28.29 35.36
C THR A 730 15.93 26.93 35.70
N GLU A 731 15.39 25.85 35.10
CA GLU A 731 15.81 24.50 35.41
C GLU A 731 16.16 23.70 34.13
N VAL A 732 17.38 23.20 34.10
CA VAL A 732 17.89 22.41 32.99
C VAL A 732 18.49 21.11 33.52
N THR A 733 18.05 20.00 33.00
CA THR A 733 18.62 18.66 33.28
C THR A 733 19.16 18.08 31.98
N ILE A 734 20.42 17.66 31.97
CA ILE A 734 21.05 16.99 30.83
C ILE A 734 21.59 15.61 31.21
N GLY A 735 21.35 14.64 30.34
CA GLY A 735 21.73 13.23 30.53
C GLY A 735 23.24 12.98 30.47
N LYS A 736 23.60 11.73 30.73
CA LYS A 736 25.01 11.34 30.94
C LYS A 736 25.86 11.24 29.67
N SER A 737 25.23 11.12 28.47
CA SER A 737 25.95 10.91 27.21
C SER A 737 26.33 12.18 26.48
N ILE A 738 25.99 13.35 27.02
CA ILE A 738 26.31 14.61 26.39
C ILE A 738 27.84 14.81 26.34
N THR A 739 28.34 15.09 25.14
CA THR A 739 29.75 15.30 24.87
C THR A 739 30.06 16.70 24.39
N GLU A 740 29.08 17.36 23.79
CA GLU A 740 29.25 18.67 23.16
C GLU A 740 28.05 19.59 23.42
N ILE A 741 28.33 20.82 23.80
CA ILE A 741 27.35 21.92 23.85
C ILE A 741 27.90 23.07 22.99
N SER A 742 27.19 23.42 21.94
CA SER A 742 27.65 24.45 21.02
C SER A 742 27.54 25.87 21.65
N ASN A 743 28.23 26.81 21.05
CA ASN A 743 28.23 28.20 21.51
C ASN A 743 26.81 28.80 21.59
N GLU A 744 26.61 29.65 22.57
CA GLU A 744 25.36 30.38 22.77
C GLU A 744 24.12 29.49 23.04
N ALA A 745 24.32 28.20 23.33
CA ALA A 745 23.20 27.27 23.48
C ALA A 745 22.20 27.60 24.56
N PHE A 746 22.64 28.32 25.65
CA PHE A 746 21.84 28.77 26.77
C PHE A 746 22.09 30.26 27.10
N ILE A 747 22.48 31.06 26.10
CA ILE A 747 22.68 32.50 26.27
C ILE A 747 21.35 33.19 26.63
N HIS A 748 21.39 34.18 27.51
CA HIS A 748 20.23 34.91 28.01
C HIS A 748 19.15 34.05 28.69
N CYS A 749 19.54 32.92 29.26
CA CYS A 749 18.65 32.13 30.13
C CYS A 749 18.81 32.54 31.60
N SER A 750 17.71 32.46 32.36
CA SER A 750 17.73 32.76 33.82
C SER A 750 17.99 31.48 34.65
N ILE A 751 18.97 30.68 34.27
CA ILE A 751 19.23 29.36 34.86
C ILE A 751 19.62 29.49 36.33
N MET A 752 18.83 28.84 37.21
CA MET A 752 19.09 28.72 38.64
C MET A 752 19.61 27.34 39.03
N ASN A 753 19.16 26.30 38.36
CA ASN A 753 19.57 24.92 38.58
C ASN A 753 19.93 24.24 37.28
N PHE A 754 21.20 23.81 37.19
CA PHE A 754 21.66 23.06 36.00
C PHE A 754 22.16 21.67 36.46
N TYR A 755 21.46 20.62 36.11
CA TYR A 755 21.81 19.24 36.43
C TYR A 755 22.52 18.62 35.24
N CYS A 756 23.78 18.22 35.41
CA CYS A 756 24.55 17.54 34.37
C CYS A 756 25.00 16.18 34.88
N TYR A 757 24.45 15.11 34.26
CA TYR A 757 24.77 13.73 34.66
C TYR A 757 26.02 13.17 33.96
N ALA A 758 26.70 13.93 33.11
CA ALA A 758 27.93 13.51 32.46
C ALA A 758 29.08 13.46 33.46
N VAL A 759 29.80 12.34 33.48
CA VAL A 759 31.00 12.18 34.34
C VAL A 759 32.17 13.04 33.83
N THR A 760 32.25 13.20 32.49
CA THR A 760 33.23 14.09 31.86
C THR A 760 32.53 15.36 31.43
N PRO A 761 33.00 16.55 31.82
CA PRO A 761 32.39 17.79 31.39
C PRO A 761 32.27 17.87 29.88
N PRO A 762 31.07 18.11 29.31
CA PRO A 762 30.90 18.33 27.88
C PRO A 762 31.83 19.43 27.38
N SER A 763 32.39 19.22 26.18
CA SER A 763 33.18 20.23 25.48
C SER A 763 32.30 21.35 24.90
N PHE A 764 32.85 22.56 24.85
CA PHE A 764 32.19 23.67 24.18
C PHE A 764 32.79 23.84 22.79
N TYR A 765 31.96 23.76 21.76
CA TYR A 765 32.41 24.09 20.42
C TYR A 765 32.40 25.59 20.21
N ILE A 766 33.60 26.20 20.07
CA ILE A 766 33.75 27.62 19.87
C ILE A 766 34.23 27.89 18.44
N TYR A 767 33.44 28.61 17.69
CA TYR A 767 33.77 29.04 16.33
C TYR A 767 34.17 30.54 16.31
N ASN A 768 35.35 30.86 15.79
CA ASN A 768 35.85 32.24 15.56
C ASN A 768 35.76 33.21 16.76
N GLY A 769 36.05 32.71 17.98
CA GLY A 769 36.09 33.58 19.16
C GLY A 769 34.71 33.95 19.74
N ALA A 770 33.71 33.13 19.37
CA ALA A 770 32.36 33.25 19.91
C ALA A 770 32.29 32.90 21.42
N THR A 771 31.21 33.33 22.05
CA THR A 771 30.91 33.18 23.47
C THR A 771 30.70 31.71 23.88
N ILE A 772 30.97 31.45 25.17
CA ILE A 772 30.63 30.13 25.77
C ILE A 772 29.10 29.93 25.78
N PRO A 773 28.61 28.70 25.94
CA PRO A 773 27.16 28.42 25.95
C PRO A 773 26.37 29.20 26.99
N PHE A 774 27.00 29.57 28.08
CA PHE A 774 26.42 30.28 29.20
C PHE A 774 27.03 31.68 29.28
N TYR A 775 26.26 32.70 28.98
CA TYR A 775 26.63 34.10 29.18
C TYR A 775 25.58 34.73 30.11
N ASP A 776 25.98 35.49 31.10
CA ASP A 776 25.11 36.10 32.10
C ASP A 776 24.37 35.12 33.04
N ILE A 777 25.02 34.02 33.43
CA ILE A 777 24.50 33.15 34.50
C ILE A 777 24.47 33.90 35.83
N ASP A 778 23.36 33.78 36.58
CA ASP A 778 23.19 34.33 37.90
C ASP A 778 24.28 33.82 38.88
N GLU A 779 24.81 34.69 39.74
CA GLU A 779 25.85 34.30 40.74
C GLU A 779 25.36 33.22 41.74
N GLU A 780 24.04 33.11 41.95
CA GLU A 780 23.41 32.10 42.81
C GLU A 780 23.10 30.78 42.08
N ALA A 781 23.32 30.73 40.79
CA ALA A 781 23.04 29.53 39.96
C ALA A 781 23.88 28.34 40.45
N LYS A 782 23.26 27.18 40.48
CA LYS A 782 23.82 25.91 40.93
C LYS A 782 24.01 24.94 39.78
N LEU A 783 25.24 24.39 39.69
CA LEU A 783 25.56 23.31 38.82
C LEU A 783 25.62 22.00 39.63
N TYR A 784 24.75 21.07 39.36
CA TYR A 784 24.71 19.73 39.95
C TYR A 784 25.42 18.75 39.04
N VAL A 785 26.44 18.04 39.57
CA VAL A 785 27.28 17.10 38.81
C VAL A 785 27.38 15.76 39.55
N PRO A 786 27.76 14.65 38.88
CA PRO A 786 27.92 13.35 39.55
C PRO A 786 28.96 13.41 40.67
N GLU A 787 28.81 12.48 41.64
CA GLU A 787 29.76 12.29 42.75
C GLU A 787 31.21 12.26 42.25
N LYS A 788 32.12 12.97 42.92
CA LYS A 788 33.56 13.10 42.58
C LYS A 788 33.88 13.86 41.30
N CYS A 789 32.91 14.51 40.66
CA CYS A 789 33.12 15.26 39.42
C CYS A 789 33.28 16.79 39.66
N GLY A 790 32.96 17.32 40.83
CA GLY A 790 32.95 18.77 41.09
C GLY A 790 34.29 19.45 40.76
N THR A 791 35.43 18.85 41.15
CA THR A 791 36.76 19.41 40.82
C THR A 791 37.02 19.36 39.30
N VAL A 792 36.56 18.34 38.60
CA VAL A 792 36.78 18.21 37.15
C VAL A 792 35.99 19.29 36.42
N TYR A 793 34.74 19.53 36.80
CA TYR A 793 33.88 20.58 36.23
C TYR A 793 34.42 21.98 36.55
N ASN A 794 34.85 22.22 37.78
CA ASN A 794 35.44 23.51 38.17
C ASN A 794 36.71 23.88 37.37
N ASN A 795 37.47 22.88 36.92
CA ASN A 795 38.67 23.08 36.11
C ASN A 795 38.39 23.02 34.59
N ALA A 796 37.19 22.63 34.17
CA ALA A 796 36.82 22.55 32.77
C ALA A 796 36.50 23.93 32.17
N PHE A 797 36.97 24.18 30.96
CA PHE A 797 36.77 25.44 30.27
C PHE A 797 35.28 25.82 30.18
N GLY A 798 34.94 27.04 30.65
CA GLY A 798 33.59 27.60 30.58
C GLY A 798 32.63 27.08 31.67
N TRP A 799 32.91 25.92 32.31
CA TRP A 799 32.06 25.41 33.40
C TRP A 799 32.32 26.12 34.74
N SER A 800 33.50 26.73 34.91
CA SER A 800 33.86 27.53 36.08
C SER A 800 33.04 28.85 36.19
N ILE A 801 32.16 29.14 35.26
CA ILE A 801 31.21 30.25 35.38
C ILE A 801 30.18 30.02 36.51
N PHE A 802 29.89 28.75 36.84
CA PHE A 802 29.05 28.40 37.97
C PHE A 802 29.84 28.49 39.27
N ASN A 803 29.49 29.46 40.08
CA ASN A 803 30.13 29.65 41.39
C ASN A 803 29.78 28.54 42.40
N ASN A 804 28.66 27.85 42.20
CA ASN A 804 28.09 26.88 43.10
C ASN A 804 28.03 25.49 42.40
N ILE A 805 29.09 24.72 42.49
CA ILE A 805 29.11 23.32 41.97
C ILE A 805 28.79 22.35 43.10
N ILE A 806 27.75 21.55 42.95
CA ILE A 806 27.23 20.61 43.94
C ILE A 806 27.35 19.18 43.37
N GLU A 807 27.96 18.29 44.09
CA GLU A 807 28.02 16.89 43.76
C GLU A 807 26.73 16.18 44.21
N MET A 808 26.14 15.44 43.30
CA MET A 808 24.90 14.64 43.51
C MET A 808 25.31 13.27 44.05
N ASP A 809 24.51 12.72 45.00
CA ASP A 809 24.70 11.37 45.56
C ASP A 809 24.45 10.26 44.56
#